data_059732317a4b3a5254a74fb6190f54ca
#
_entry.id   059732317a4b3a5254a74fb6190f54ca
#
_cell.length_a   1.000
_cell.length_b   1.000
_cell.length_c   1.000
_cell.angle_alpha   90.00
_cell.angle_beta   90.00
_cell.angle_gamma   90.00
#
_symmetry.space_group_name_H-M   'P 1'
#
loop_
_entity.id
_entity.type
_entity.pdbx_description
1 polymer ?
#
loop_
_entity_poly.entity_id
_entity_poly.type
_entity_poly.pdbx_seq_one_letter_code
_entity_poly.pdbx_strand_id
1 'polypeptide(L)'
;MRTPGAFVALAFVVSPALAQQAKDTTTLNPIVITATRVPVDQSVAPTAVTVIRGEDLRARGVVMVSDALASVPGLTLVRSGSFGATTSLFARGGESDYVKVLIDGVPVNNPGGTFDFASLTTDNLDRIEVVRGPASVAYGSDAVAGVIQLFTRRGTGPVRGFADVRGGTFGTVEGEGGVAGGNSRVSYSLGASSRQTDGFLPFNNDFRNQVASGRLAFTPAKSTIDLTGRWNAATYHFPTDGSGAVVDSNSVRDDHRTVLGLDASHHLTSRVDLRLVGAASRLDGASSNAPDSPGDSTAFYGNDDSRIERRSADLRTDVRTGANATVSLGANIEREQVRSRSESQFGTFPASTTTFSQHRTNKAAYAQAIGTASRLTYTLSGRVDETATYGTFTTGRASVAVQLAQHTSVRGAVGNAFKAPAFEETFSTAFTIGNADLDPERTTSWELSVEQQIAGRAVVSATYFDQRFHDLIQYVDGDESTQFLGTYRNLGAATARGLELEVRAPAIGRFDLGANATFLRTRVTDAGNGAFGTFVDGERLLRRPDQTAAFSADYRATSRSRVGAAVRFVGKRDDRDFTNDVRVTLPSYTLLDLSGEWALASLAPSLAPVTLTARIENALNTEYQPAFGFTAPSRTVLFGAKVAIGGR
;
A
#
# COMPACT_ATOMS: atom_id res chain seq x y z
N MET A 1 -25.24 25.93 -25.59
CA MET A 1 -26.35 24.99 -25.29
C MET A 1 -25.79 23.85 -24.48
N ARG A 2 -26.17 23.77 -23.22
CA ARG A 2 -25.70 22.76 -22.25
C ARG A 2 -26.72 21.63 -22.25
N THR A 3 -26.31 20.42 -22.60
CA THR A 3 -27.11 19.21 -22.40
C THR A 3 -26.81 18.62 -21.02
N PRO A 4 -27.81 18.33 -20.18
CA PRO A 4 -27.61 17.64 -18.92
C PRO A 4 -27.49 16.13 -19.17
N GLY A 5 -26.41 15.51 -18.67
CA GLY A 5 -26.25 14.06 -18.65
C GLY A 5 -27.23 13.41 -17.68
N ALA A 6 -28.07 12.54 -18.19
CA ALA A 6 -29.02 11.77 -17.43
C ALA A 6 -28.33 10.65 -16.67
N PHE A 7 -28.44 10.64 -15.34
CA PHE A 7 -28.14 9.50 -14.49
C PHE A 7 -29.27 8.48 -14.63
N VAL A 8 -28.97 7.31 -15.18
CA VAL A 8 -29.91 6.16 -15.17
C VAL A 8 -29.75 5.45 -13.82
N ALA A 9 -30.71 5.66 -12.94
CA ALA A 9 -30.86 4.87 -11.72
C ALA A 9 -31.50 3.52 -12.08
N LEU A 10 -30.72 2.44 -12.03
CA LEU A 10 -31.20 1.08 -12.21
C LEU A 10 -31.85 0.61 -10.89
N ALA A 11 -33.18 0.65 -10.81
CA ALA A 11 -33.95 0.07 -9.71
C ALA A 11 -34.06 -1.44 -9.93
N PHE A 12 -33.37 -2.25 -9.12
CA PHE A 12 -33.58 -3.70 -9.08
C PHE A 12 -34.82 -4.04 -8.23
N VAL A 13 -35.87 -4.53 -8.88
CA VAL A 13 -37.01 -5.19 -8.21
C VAL A 13 -36.58 -6.63 -7.90
N VAL A 14 -36.35 -6.94 -6.64
CA VAL A 14 -36.03 -8.29 -6.17
C VAL A 14 -37.34 -8.98 -5.77
N SER A 15 -37.77 -9.96 -6.55
CA SER A 15 -38.81 -10.91 -6.13
C SER A 15 -38.26 -11.96 -5.18
N PRO A 16 -38.94 -12.31 -4.07
CA PRO A 16 -38.42 -13.31 -3.13
C PRO A 16 -38.61 -14.72 -3.71
N ALA A 17 -37.51 -15.36 -4.13
CA ALA A 17 -37.45 -16.80 -4.39
C ALA A 17 -37.12 -17.54 -3.09
N LEU A 18 -37.95 -18.55 -2.78
CA LEU A 18 -37.85 -19.41 -1.61
C LEU A 18 -36.48 -20.06 -1.46
N ALA A 19 -35.81 -19.78 -0.35
CA ALA A 19 -34.49 -20.29 -0.01
C ALA A 19 -34.56 -21.74 0.45
N GLN A 20 -33.86 -22.64 -0.25
CA GLN A 20 -33.41 -23.90 0.31
C GLN A 20 -32.25 -23.61 1.27
N GLN A 21 -32.34 -24.13 2.50
CA GLN A 21 -31.32 -24.00 3.56
C GLN A 21 -29.98 -24.57 3.09
N ALA A 22 -29.06 -23.69 2.78
CA ALA A 22 -27.65 -24.03 2.69
C ALA A 22 -27.07 -24.07 4.11
N LYS A 23 -26.31 -25.12 4.40
CA LYS A 23 -25.56 -25.30 5.66
C LYS A 23 -24.84 -23.99 6.03
N ASP A 24 -25.15 -23.47 7.20
CA ASP A 24 -24.54 -22.27 7.77
C ASP A 24 -23.03 -22.47 7.96
N THR A 25 -22.26 -22.04 7.00
CA THR A 25 -20.86 -21.68 7.24
C THR A 25 -20.86 -20.24 7.72
N THR A 26 -20.91 -20.06 9.02
CA THR A 26 -20.66 -18.75 9.66
C THR A 26 -19.27 -18.31 9.23
N THR A 27 -19.18 -17.42 8.26
CA THR A 27 -17.93 -16.74 7.94
C THR A 27 -17.63 -15.81 9.12
N LEU A 28 -16.71 -16.24 10.00
CA LEU A 28 -16.19 -15.39 11.06
C LEU A 28 -15.63 -14.10 10.44
N ASN A 29 -15.96 -12.95 11.04
CA ASN A 29 -15.38 -11.68 10.63
C ASN A 29 -13.84 -11.76 10.73
N PRO A 30 -13.09 -11.19 9.78
CA PRO A 30 -11.65 -11.18 9.86
C PRO A 30 -11.17 -10.50 11.15
N ILE A 31 -10.20 -11.09 11.82
CA ILE A 31 -9.49 -10.44 12.92
C ILE A 31 -8.46 -9.49 12.29
N VAL A 32 -8.51 -8.21 12.67
CA VAL A 32 -7.58 -7.17 12.23
C VAL A 32 -6.64 -6.79 13.37
N ILE A 33 -5.39 -6.51 13.03
CA ILE A 33 -4.33 -6.16 13.99
C ILE A 33 -3.83 -4.74 13.74
N THR A 34 -3.78 -4.32 12.48
CA THR A 34 -3.17 -3.05 12.08
C THR A 34 -3.85 -1.82 12.71
N ALA A 35 -5.17 -1.87 12.93
CA ALA A 35 -5.90 -0.74 13.48
C ALA A 35 -5.55 -0.41 14.95
N THR A 36 -5.22 -1.42 15.73
CA THR A 36 -5.10 -1.31 17.21
C THR A 36 -3.85 -1.96 17.78
N ARG A 37 -3.02 -2.61 16.93
CA ARG A 37 -1.89 -3.47 17.33
C ARG A 37 -2.26 -4.66 18.25
N VAL A 38 -3.50 -4.72 18.68
CA VAL A 38 -4.11 -5.85 19.43
C VAL A 38 -5.14 -6.48 18.49
N PRO A 39 -5.25 -7.83 18.44
CA PRO A 39 -6.25 -8.49 17.60
C PRO A 39 -7.68 -8.07 17.99
N VAL A 40 -8.44 -7.54 17.05
CA VAL A 40 -9.85 -7.18 17.22
C VAL A 40 -10.66 -7.69 16.02
N ASP A 41 -11.93 -8.01 16.25
CA ASP A 41 -12.84 -8.31 15.14
C ASP A 41 -13.03 -7.07 14.26
N GLN A 42 -13.00 -7.23 12.93
CA GLN A 42 -13.17 -6.12 11.98
C GLN A 42 -14.49 -5.37 12.21
N SER A 43 -15.56 -6.08 12.60
CA SER A 43 -16.87 -5.47 12.84
C SER A 43 -16.92 -4.49 14.01
N VAL A 44 -16.02 -4.66 14.97
CA VAL A 44 -15.90 -3.78 16.16
C VAL A 44 -14.64 -2.92 16.13
N ALA A 45 -13.83 -3.03 15.09
CA ALA A 45 -12.67 -2.16 14.90
C ALA A 45 -13.12 -0.69 14.87
N PRO A 46 -12.55 0.19 15.73
CA PRO A 46 -13.04 1.56 15.87
C PRO A 46 -12.56 2.51 14.78
N THR A 47 -12.06 2.00 13.68
CA THR A 47 -11.60 2.76 12.50
C THR A 47 -11.88 1.98 11.21
N ALA A 48 -11.87 2.69 10.07
CA ALA A 48 -12.09 2.07 8.77
C ALA A 48 -10.90 1.17 8.39
N VAL A 49 -11.13 -0.13 8.25
CA VAL A 49 -10.13 -1.13 7.82
C VAL A 49 -10.67 -1.92 6.65
N THR A 50 -9.87 -2.01 5.58
CA THR A 50 -10.13 -2.91 4.45
C THR A 50 -9.19 -4.11 4.56
N VAL A 51 -9.73 -5.32 4.46
CA VAL A 51 -8.97 -6.57 4.44
C VAL A 51 -9.08 -7.20 3.07
N ILE A 52 -7.95 -7.44 2.42
CA ILE A 52 -7.86 -8.13 1.13
C ILE A 52 -7.20 -9.48 1.38
N ARG A 53 -7.91 -10.57 1.09
CA ARG A 53 -7.39 -11.92 1.32
C ARG A 53 -6.44 -12.36 0.22
N GLY A 54 -5.33 -12.99 0.59
CA GLY A 54 -4.36 -13.53 -0.38
C GLY A 54 -4.96 -14.62 -1.27
N GLU A 55 -5.94 -15.40 -0.78
CA GLU A 55 -6.65 -16.40 -1.58
C GLU A 55 -7.47 -15.78 -2.71
N ASP A 56 -8.13 -14.63 -2.47
CA ASP A 56 -8.92 -13.92 -3.47
C ASP A 56 -8.00 -13.31 -4.55
N LEU A 57 -6.84 -12.78 -4.14
CA LEU A 57 -5.83 -12.27 -5.08
C LEU A 57 -5.30 -13.39 -5.99
N ARG A 58 -4.95 -14.54 -5.43
CA ARG A 58 -4.51 -15.71 -6.21
C ARG A 58 -5.59 -16.23 -7.14
N ALA A 59 -6.87 -16.25 -6.72
CA ALA A 59 -7.98 -16.69 -7.55
C ALA A 59 -8.25 -15.76 -8.73
N ARG A 60 -7.98 -14.46 -8.58
CA ARG A 60 -8.08 -13.45 -9.65
C ARG A 60 -6.79 -13.31 -10.47
N GLY A 61 -5.72 -14.00 -10.11
CA GLY A 61 -4.41 -13.87 -10.74
C GLY A 61 -3.74 -12.51 -10.54
N VAL A 62 -4.02 -11.82 -9.43
CA VAL A 62 -3.42 -10.52 -9.08
C VAL A 62 -2.05 -10.77 -8.47
N VAL A 63 -0.98 -10.30 -9.13
CA VAL A 63 0.43 -10.52 -8.71
C VAL A 63 1.02 -9.30 -8.01
N MET A 64 0.66 -8.09 -8.43
CA MET A 64 1.22 -6.87 -7.85
C MET A 64 0.32 -6.34 -6.71
N VAL A 65 0.94 -5.91 -5.61
CA VAL A 65 0.22 -5.30 -4.49
C VAL A 65 -0.44 -3.98 -4.91
N SER A 66 0.18 -3.22 -5.80
CA SER A 66 -0.42 -2.01 -6.40
C SER A 66 -1.79 -2.29 -7.03
N ASP A 67 -1.93 -3.39 -7.79
CA ASP A 67 -3.20 -3.75 -8.43
C ASP A 67 -4.26 -4.18 -7.40
N ALA A 68 -3.84 -4.88 -6.34
CA ALA A 68 -4.73 -5.23 -5.23
C ALA A 68 -5.27 -3.98 -4.51
N LEU A 69 -4.42 -2.96 -4.31
CA LEU A 69 -4.77 -1.72 -3.63
C LEU A 69 -5.59 -0.74 -4.49
N ALA A 70 -5.52 -0.86 -5.82
CA ALA A 70 -6.21 0.05 -6.75
C ALA A 70 -7.75 0.04 -6.63
N SER A 71 -8.32 -0.99 -5.99
CA SER A 71 -9.77 -1.09 -5.72
C SER A 71 -10.14 -0.77 -4.27
N VAL A 72 -9.22 -0.26 -3.45
CA VAL A 72 -9.49 0.12 -2.06
C VAL A 72 -10.02 1.56 -2.03
N PRO A 73 -11.15 1.86 -1.35
CA PRO A 73 -11.66 3.22 -1.28
C PRO A 73 -10.65 4.16 -0.63
N GLY A 74 -10.58 5.41 -1.14
CA GLY A 74 -9.67 6.44 -0.64
C GLY A 74 -8.22 6.29 -1.06
N LEU A 75 -7.86 5.26 -1.83
CA LEU A 75 -6.51 5.09 -2.38
C LEU A 75 -6.46 5.45 -3.87
N THR A 76 -5.36 6.05 -4.28
CA THR A 76 -5.04 6.32 -5.69
C THR A 76 -3.60 5.89 -5.96
N LEU A 77 -3.40 5.10 -7.00
CA LEU A 77 -2.08 4.69 -7.46
C LEU A 77 -1.71 5.39 -8.76
N VAL A 78 -0.49 5.86 -8.85
CA VAL A 78 0.06 6.55 -10.01
C VAL A 78 1.38 5.88 -10.39
N ARG A 79 1.44 5.33 -11.60
CA ARG A 79 2.65 4.77 -12.20
C ARG A 79 3.21 5.76 -13.22
N SER A 80 4.50 6.02 -13.14
CA SER A 80 5.20 6.95 -14.04
C SER A 80 6.11 6.15 -14.98
N GLY A 81 5.53 5.46 -15.97
CA GLY A 81 6.26 4.68 -16.96
C GLY A 81 5.74 3.25 -17.19
N SER A 82 6.61 2.39 -17.73
CA SER A 82 6.33 0.98 -18.03
C SER A 82 6.23 0.10 -16.78
N PHE A 83 6.17 -1.21 -16.96
CA PHE A 83 6.21 -2.16 -15.84
C PHE A 83 7.51 -2.00 -15.04
N GLY A 84 7.44 -1.98 -13.72
CA GLY A 84 8.60 -1.71 -12.86
C GLY A 84 8.89 -0.23 -12.60
N ALA A 85 8.26 0.70 -13.33
CA ALA A 85 8.39 2.13 -13.08
C ALA A 85 7.81 2.54 -11.73
N THR A 86 8.35 3.60 -11.17
CA THR A 86 7.94 4.17 -9.88
C THR A 86 6.42 4.23 -9.77
N THR A 87 5.90 3.58 -8.75
CA THR A 87 4.46 3.48 -8.47
C THR A 87 4.18 4.08 -7.10
N SER A 88 3.62 5.28 -7.10
CA SER A 88 3.26 6.05 -5.92
C SER A 88 1.82 5.77 -5.49
N LEU A 89 1.57 5.81 -4.17
CA LEU A 89 0.23 5.63 -3.61
C LEU A 89 -0.14 6.86 -2.79
N PHE A 90 -1.32 7.40 -3.06
CA PHE A 90 -1.91 8.54 -2.34
C PHE A 90 -3.14 8.06 -1.57
N ALA A 91 -3.22 8.36 -0.28
CA ALA A 91 -4.33 7.96 0.56
C ALA A 91 -5.11 9.19 1.04
N ARG A 92 -6.43 9.23 0.80
CA ARG A 92 -7.36 10.29 1.23
C ARG A 92 -6.83 11.71 0.97
N GLY A 93 -6.16 11.91 -0.17
CA GLY A 93 -5.61 13.20 -0.58
C GLY A 93 -4.27 13.58 0.05
N GLY A 94 -3.70 12.76 0.94
CA GLY A 94 -2.34 12.96 1.47
C GLY A 94 -1.27 12.76 0.40
N GLU A 95 0.00 13.07 0.73
CA GLU A 95 1.15 12.84 -0.13
C GLU A 95 1.52 11.34 -0.22
N SER A 96 2.35 10.97 -1.20
CA SER A 96 2.70 9.56 -1.46
C SER A 96 3.59 8.95 -0.36
N ASP A 97 4.22 9.77 0.45
CA ASP A 97 5.06 9.42 1.59
C ASP A 97 4.32 9.41 2.94
N TYR A 98 2.98 9.61 2.92
CA TYR A 98 2.12 9.64 4.10
C TYR A 98 1.52 8.29 4.48
N VAL A 99 1.90 7.23 3.79
CA VAL A 99 1.40 5.89 4.05
C VAL A 99 2.53 4.98 4.51
N LYS A 100 2.43 4.50 5.76
CA LYS A 100 3.38 3.53 6.27
C LYS A 100 3.09 2.14 5.72
N VAL A 101 4.11 1.51 5.15
CA VAL A 101 4.03 0.16 4.60
C VAL A 101 4.79 -0.81 5.49
N LEU A 102 4.14 -1.89 5.85
CA LEU A 102 4.70 -2.92 6.73
C LEU A 102 4.58 -4.29 6.07
N ILE A 103 5.59 -5.13 6.23
CA ILE A 103 5.55 -6.56 5.91
C ILE A 103 5.78 -7.32 7.21
N ASP A 104 4.78 -8.06 7.68
CA ASP A 104 4.80 -8.77 8.97
C ASP A 104 5.26 -7.91 10.16
N GLY A 105 4.84 -6.64 10.18
CA GLY A 105 5.21 -5.68 11.21
C GLY A 105 6.53 -4.95 10.98
N VAL A 106 7.30 -5.31 9.95
CA VAL A 106 8.57 -4.66 9.59
C VAL A 106 8.31 -3.45 8.69
N PRO A 107 8.69 -2.21 9.08
CA PRO A 107 8.60 -1.04 8.22
C PRO A 107 9.53 -1.14 7.01
N VAL A 108 9.01 -0.83 5.82
CA VAL A 108 9.76 -0.91 4.55
C VAL A 108 9.84 0.39 3.78
N ASN A 109 9.24 1.48 4.28
CA ASN A 109 9.42 2.82 3.74
C ASN A 109 10.87 3.28 3.84
N ASN A 110 11.30 4.14 2.92
CA ASN A 110 12.53 4.91 3.07
C ASN A 110 12.37 5.95 4.20
N PRO A 111 13.46 6.42 4.83
CA PRO A 111 13.41 7.54 5.77
C PRO A 111 12.77 8.78 5.12
N GLY A 112 11.75 9.35 5.77
CA GLY A 112 10.91 10.40 5.17
C GLY A 112 9.64 9.88 4.51
N GLY A 113 9.34 8.57 4.61
CA GLY A 113 8.03 8.00 4.32
C GLY A 113 7.83 7.43 2.92
N THR A 114 8.68 7.75 1.94
CA THR A 114 8.51 7.28 0.56
C THR A 114 8.55 5.75 0.45
N PHE A 115 7.70 5.19 -0.41
CA PHE A 115 7.71 3.77 -0.75
C PHE A 115 7.29 3.57 -2.21
N ASP A 116 8.09 2.79 -2.95
CA ASP A 116 7.78 2.40 -4.32
C ASP A 116 7.08 1.03 -4.36
N PHE A 117 5.85 1.00 -4.87
CA PHE A 117 5.04 -0.21 -5.00
C PHE A 117 5.35 -1.02 -6.26
N ALA A 118 6.27 -0.58 -7.11
CA ALA A 118 6.55 -1.18 -8.42
C ALA A 118 6.99 -2.64 -8.36
N SER A 119 7.72 -3.05 -7.31
CA SER A 119 8.26 -4.41 -7.17
C SER A 119 7.58 -5.24 -6.06
N LEU A 120 6.57 -4.69 -5.36
CA LEU A 120 5.91 -5.38 -4.26
C LEU A 120 4.83 -6.35 -4.77
N THR A 121 5.02 -7.64 -4.55
CA THR A 121 4.16 -8.72 -5.05
C THR A 121 3.31 -9.36 -3.97
N THR A 122 2.26 -10.08 -4.40
CA THR A 122 1.27 -10.74 -3.54
C THR A 122 1.63 -12.20 -3.20
N ASP A 123 2.82 -12.67 -3.57
CA ASP A 123 3.28 -14.03 -3.30
C ASP A 123 3.28 -14.35 -1.80
N ASN A 124 2.93 -15.58 -1.47
CA ASN A 124 2.91 -16.11 -0.09
C ASN A 124 2.13 -15.24 0.91
N LEU A 125 1.16 -14.41 0.46
CA LEU A 125 0.35 -13.59 1.36
C LEU A 125 -0.85 -14.36 1.91
N ASP A 126 -1.12 -14.16 3.21
CA ASP A 126 -2.38 -14.46 3.87
C ASP A 126 -3.41 -13.37 3.58
N ARG A 127 -3.03 -12.11 3.85
CA ARG A 127 -3.88 -10.93 3.63
C ARG A 127 -3.09 -9.63 3.59
N ILE A 128 -3.75 -8.58 3.11
CA ILE A 128 -3.34 -7.19 3.24
C ILE A 128 -4.39 -6.48 4.10
N GLU A 129 -3.96 -5.77 5.14
CA GLU A 129 -4.79 -4.88 5.94
C GLU A 129 -4.46 -3.43 5.58
N VAL A 130 -5.48 -2.64 5.25
CA VAL A 130 -5.37 -1.21 4.94
C VAL A 130 -6.15 -0.43 5.97
N VAL A 131 -5.45 0.31 6.82
CA VAL A 131 -6.02 1.27 7.76
C VAL A 131 -5.95 2.65 7.15
N ARG A 132 -7.06 3.36 7.11
CA ARG A 132 -7.15 4.72 6.57
C ARG A 132 -7.20 5.75 7.69
N GLY A 133 -6.57 6.91 7.46
CA GLY A 133 -6.44 8.00 8.44
C GLY A 133 -5.25 7.87 9.39
N PRO A 134 -5.03 8.84 10.30
CA PRO A 134 -3.85 8.96 11.11
C PRO A 134 -3.61 7.73 11.99
N ALA A 135 -2.41 7.17 11.94
CA ALA A 135 -2.01 6.01 12.71
C ALA A 135 -0.62 6.14 13.38
N SER A 136 -0.06 7.37 13.42
CA SER A 136 1.26 7.62 14.01
C SER A 136 1.33 7.22 15.49
N VAL A 137 0.23 7.29 16.23
CA VAL A 137 0.17 6.83 17.61
C VAL A 137 0.54 5.35 17.77
N ALA A 138 0.22 4.52 16.77
CA ALA A 138 0.59 3.11 16.78
C ALA A 138 1.93 2.83 16.09
N TYR A 139 2.28 3.58 15.04
CA TYR A 139 3.37 3.23 14.12
C TYR A 139 4.47 4.29 13.99
N GLY A 140 4.36 5.41 14.72
CA GLY A 140 5.33 6.51 14.65
C GLY A 140 5.23 7.32 13.36
N SER A 141 6.35 7.92 12.95
CA SER A 141 6.45 8.71 11.72
C SER A 141 5.93 7.95 10.50
N ASP A 142 5.50 8.69 9.47
CA ASP A 142 5.08 8.25 8.13
C ASP A 142 3.66 7.65 8.06
N ALA A 143 3.00 7.35 9.21
CA ALA A 143 1.64 6.85 9.26
C ALA A 143 0.60 7.99 9.34
N VAL A 144 0.69 8.95 8.40
CA VAL A 144 -0.06 10.20 8.40
C VAL A 144 -1.46 10.01 7.81
N ALA A 145 -1.55 9.41 6.63
CA ALA A 145 -2.80 9.17 5.92
C ALA A 145 -3.28 7.71 5.99
N GLY A 146 -2.43 6.81 6.46
CA GLY A 146 -2.80 5.41 6.62
C GLY A 146 -1.64 4.47 6.87
N VAL A 147 -1.99 3.18 7.01
CA VAL A 147 -1.04 2.07 7.13
C VAL A 147 -1.49 0.94 6.23
N ILE A 148 -0.56 0.37 5.47
CA ILE A 148 -0.75 -0.84 4.68
C ILE A 148 0.14 -1.91 5.27
N GLN A 149 -0.45 -3.00 5.74
CA GLN A 149 0.28 -4.12 6.31
C GLN A 149 0.00 -5.41 5.55
N LEU A 150 1.07 -6.02 5.07
CA LEU A 150 1.07 -7.33 4.42
C LEU A 150 1.37 -8.39 5.48
N PHE A 151 0.62 -9.48 5.46
CA PHE A 151 0.84 -10.62 6.34
C PHE A 151 1.21 -11.85 5.52
N THR A 152 2.37 -12.43 5.80
CA THR A 152 2.81 -13.69 5.20
C THR A 152 1.95 -14.85 5.68
N ARG A 153 1.64 -15.77 4.78
CA ARG A 153 0.81 -16.94 5.01
C ARG A 153 1.35 -17.76 6.19
N ARG A 154 0.45 -18.20 7.06
CA ARG A 154 0.73 -19.17 8.11
C ARG A 154 0.35 -20.57 7.62
N GLY A 155 1.27 -21.52 7.71
CA GLY A 155 0.98 -22.92 7.39
C GLY A 155 0.10 -23.56 8.47
N THR A 156 -0.79 -24.43 8.04
CA THR A 156 -1.66 -25.21 8.94
C THR A 156 -1.90 -26.61 8.38
N GLY A 157 -1.97 -27.61 9.26
CA GLY A 157 -2.28 -28.99 8.87
C GLY A 157 -1.19 -29.67 8.01
N PRO A 158 -1.54 -30.69 7.25
CA PRO A 158 -0.60 -31.41 6.39
C PRO A 158 0.10 -30.50 5.38
N VAL A 159 1.29 -30.90 4.95
CA VAL A 159 2.07 -30.16 3.95
C VAL A 159 1.28 -30.04 2.65
N ARG A 160 1.14 -28.80 2.18
CA ARG A 160 0.50 -28.45 0.90
C ARG A 160 1.40 -27.52 0.12
N GLY A 161 1.56 -27.82 -1.16
CA GLY A 161 2.29 -26.97 -2.09
C GLY A 161 1.41 -26.55 -3.27
N PHE A 162 1.91 -25.60 -4.02
CA PHE A 162 1.35 -25.20 -5.31
C PHE A 162 2.46 -24.70 -6.23
N ALA A 163 2.19 -24.74 -7.52
CA ALA A 163 2.95 -24.06 -8.55
C ALA A 163 1.96 -23.44 -9.54
N ASP A 164 2.24 -22.22 -9.99
CA ASP A 164 1.46 -21.47 -10.98
C ASP A 164 2.43 -20.90 -12.01
N VAL A 165 2.14 -21.07 -13.29
CA VAL A 165 2.93 -20.48 -14.39
C VAL A 165 1.96 -19.85 -15.37
N ARG A 166 2.26 -18.62 -15.77
CA ARG A 166 1.47 -17.82 -16.72
C ARG A 166 2.37 -17.16 -17.75
N GLY A 167 1.84 -16.96 -18.95
CA GLY A 167 2.49 -16.19 -20.01
C GLY A 167 1.48 -15.43 -20.84
N GLY A 168 1.92 -14.41 -21.53
CA GLY A 168 1.01 -13.59 -22.34
C GLY A 168 1.63 -12.41 -23.06
N THR A 169 0.87 -11.36 -23.24
CA THR A 169 1.27 -10.15 -23.98
C THR A 169 2.51 -9.49 -23.40
N PHE A 170 3.22 -8.74 -24.23
CA PHE A 170 4.47 -8.03 -23.88
C PHE A 170 5.61 -8.96 -23.43
N GLY A 171 5.69 -10.18 -23.99
CA GLY A 171 6.69 -11.16 -23.57
C GLY A 171 6.57 -11.55 -22.09
N THR A 172 5.42 -11.30 -21.44
CA THR A 172 5.26 -11.53 -20.01
C THR A 172 5.28 -13.02 -19.69
N VAL A 173 6.14 -13.42 -18.74
CA VAL A 173 6.18 -14.74 -18.12
C VAL A 173 6.20 -14.56 -16.59
N GLU A 174 5.31 -15.27 -15.92
CA GLU A 174 5.19 -15.27 -14.46
C GLU A 174 5.22 -16.69 -13.94
N GLY A 175 5.95 -16.91 -12.86
CA GLY A 175 5.96 -18.17 -12.14
C GLY A 175 5.88 -17.92 -10.64
N GLU A 176 5.04 -18.68 -9.94
CA GLU A 176 4.92 -18.65 -8.49
C GLU A 176 4.84 -20.08 -7.96
N GLY A 177 5.49 -20.35 -6.84
CA GLY A 177 5.37 -21.62 -6.15
C GLY A 177 5.53 -21.46 -4.64
N GLY A 178 4.94 -22.38 -3.90
CA GLY A 178 5.04 -22.32 -2.46
C GLY A 178 4.66 -23.61 -1.78
N VAL A 179 5.10 -23.75 -0.52
CA VAL A 179 4.79 -24.87 0.36
C VAL A 179 4.45 -24.33 1.75
N ALA A 180 3.44 -24.90 2.38
CA ALA A 180 3.04 -24.55 3.73
C ALA A 180 2.52 -25.79 4.47
N GLY A 181 2.72 -25.83 5.78
CA GLY A 181 2.26 -26.89 6.64
C GLY A 181 2.52 -26.57 8.10
N GLY A 182 2.01 -27.42 8.98
CA GLY A 182 2.28 -27.25 10.41
C GLY A 182 1.35 -28.06 11.30
N ASN A 183 1.66 -28.01 12.55
CA ASN A 183 0.87 -28.58 13.64
C ASN A 183 0.65 -27.53 14.76
N SER A 184 0.16 -27.96 15.91
CA SER A 184 -0.10 -27.05 17.04
C SER A 184 1.15 -26.38 17.63
N ARG A 185 2.35 -26.88 17.35
CA ARG A 185 3.62 -26.34 17.88
C ARG A 185 4.48 -25.64 16.86
N VAL A 186 4.48 -26.12 15.61
CA VAL A 186 5.32 -25.59 14.54
C VAL A 186 4.47 -25.40 13.31
N SER A 187 4.55 -24.23 12.70
CA SER A 187 3.97 -23.95 11.38
C SER A 187 4.98 -23.22 10.50
N TYR A 188 4.93 -23.46 9.21
CA TYR A 188 5.83 -22.86 8.24
C TYR A 188 5.14 -22.59 6.92
N SER A 189 5.62 -21.57 6.21
CA SER A 189 5.34 -21.34 4.80
C SER A 189 6.59 -20.83 4.10
N LEU A 190 6.78 -21.27 2.86
CA LEU A 190 7.82 -20.79 1.96
C LEU A 190 7.16 -20.49 0.62
N GLY A 191 7.57 -19.42 -0.04
CA GLY A 191 7.11 -19.04 -1.36
C GLY A 191 8.24 -18.42 -2.16
N ALA A 192 8.19 -18.61 -3.47
CA ALA A 192 9.05 -17.95 -4.43
C ALA A 192 8.24 -17.55 -5.65
N SER A 193 8.56 -16.41 -6.24
CA SER A 193 7.96 -15.94 -7.48
C SER A 193 8.99 -15.28 -8.38
N SER A 194 8.73 -15.32 -9.69
CA SER A 194 9.49 -14.61 -10.69
C SER A 194 8.52 -14.04 -11.73
N ARG A 195 8.72 -12.80 -12.10
CA ARG A 195 8.01 -12.13 -13.20
C ARG A 195 9.04 -11.46 -14.11
N GLN A 196 8.83 -11.61 -15.42
CA GLN A 196 9.57 -10.88 -16.43
C GLN A 196 8.64 -10.42 -17.53
N THR A 197 8.95 -9.30 -18.17
CA THR A 197 8.21 -8.75 -19.30
C THR A 197 9.14 -7.87 -20.14
N ASP A 198 8.95 -7.86 -21.45
CA ASP A 198 9.71 -6.99 -22.36
C ASP A 198 9.20 -5.53 -22.32
N GLY A 199 8.10 -5.26 -21.57
CA GLY A 199 7.46 -3.95 -21.51
C GLY A 199 6.59 -3.65 -22.74
N PHE A 200 5.94 -2.47 -22.75
CA PHE A 200 5.01 -2.08 -23.82
C PHE A 200 5.46 -0.83 -24.60
N LEU A 201 6.59 -0.23 -24.22
CA LEU A 201 7.21 0.88 -24.93
C LEU A 201 8.17 0.34 -26.01
N PRO A 202 8.61 1.17 -26.96
CA PRO A 202 9.38 0.71 -28.12
C PRO A 202 10.73 0.05 -27.81
N PHE A 203 11.44 0.50 -26.76
CA PHE A 203 12.76 0.01 -26.40
C PHE A 203 13.05 0.26 -24.91
N ASN A 204 14.10 -0.38 -24.36
CA ASN A 204 14.66 -0.17 -23.02
C ASN A 204 13.60 -0.12 -21.91
N ASN A 205 12.66 -1.07 -21.87
CA ASN A 205 11.58 -1.06 -20.88
C ASN A 205 11.22 -2.43 -20.33
N ASP A 206 12.15 -3.37 -20.41
CA ASP A 206 11.99 -4.67 -19.77
C ASP A 206 12.05 -4.55 -18.25
N PHE A 207 11.31 -5.44 -17.62
CA PHE A 207 11.22 -5.53 -16.16
C PHE A 207 11.38 -6.98 -15.72
N ARG A 208 12.21 -7.20 -14.72
CA ARG A 208 12.37 -8.48 -14.05
C ARG A 208 12.23 -8.29 -12.54
N ASN A 209 11.50 -9.20 -11.90
CA ASN A 209 11.30 -9.19 -10.46
C ASN A 209 11.31 -10.62 -9.91
N GLN A 210 12.16 -10.88 -8.92
CA GLN A 210 12.28 -12.17 -8.25
C GLN A 210 12.08 -11.98 -6.76
N VAL A 211 11.31 -12.88 -6.16
CA VAL A 211 10.98 -12.81 -4.74
C VAL A 211 11.10 -14.18 -4.11
N ALA A 212 11.66 -14.23 -2.90
CA ALA A 212 11.58 -15.37 -2.00
C ALA A 212 11.07 -14.90 -0.64
N SER A 213 10.14 -15.63 -0.05
CA SER A 213 9.54 -15.28 1.24
C SER A 213 9.28 -16.50 2.09
N GLY A 214 9.30 -16.32 3.40
CA GLY A 214 9.05 -17.42 4.32
C GLY A 214 8.62 -16.93 5.70
N ARG A 215 7.92 -17.83 6.39
CA ARG A 215 7.52 -17.69 7.79
C ARG A 215 7.74 -19.01 8.52
N LEU A 216 8.28 -18.94 9.72
CA LEU A 216 8.41 -20.05 10.65
C LEU A 216 7.84 -19.61 12.01
N ALA A 217 6.83 -20.31 12.49
CA ALA A 217 6.23 -20.06 13.79
C ALA A 217 6.43 -21.25 14.71
N PHE A 218 6.84 -20.97 15.94
CA PHE A 218 6.96 -21.93 17.01
C PHE A 218 6.06 -21.50 18.19
N THR A 219 5.14 -22.38 18.60
CA THR A 219 4.12 -22.07 19.62
C THR A 219 4.21 -23.08 20.77
N PRO A 220 5.17 -22.92 21.71
CA PRO A 220 5.19 -23.68 22.96
C PRO A 220 4.09 -23.15 23.90
N ALA A 221 3.72 -23.92 24.91
CA ALA A 221 2.49 -23.78 25.71
C ALA A 221 2.03 -22.35 26.08
N LYS A 222 2.94 -21.42 26.36
CA LYS A 222 2.62 -20.04 26.77
C LYS A 222 3.25 -18.97 25.88
N SER A 223 3.91 -19.37 24.81
CA SER A 223 4.66 -18.44 23.96
C SER A 223 4.35 -18.68 22.48
N THR A 224 4.52 -17.64 21.69
CA THR A 224 4.57 -17.75 20.24
C THR A 224 5.81 -17.00 19.77
N ILE A 225 6.58 -17.59 18.88
CA ILE A 225 7.73 -16.98 18.23
C ILE A 225 7.52 -17.15 16.73
N ASP A 226 7.33 -16.05 16.03
CA ASP A 226 7.20 -15.97 14.57
C ASP A 226 8.46 -15.33 14.00
N LEU A 227 9.12 -16.02 13.06
CA LEU A 227 10.21 -15.50 12.25
C LEU A 227 9.71 -15.34 10.82
N THR A 228 9.90 -14.18 10.23
CA THR A 228 9.54 -13.89 8.85
C THR A 228 10.74 -13.36 8.08
N GLY A 229 10.80 -13.69 6.80
CA GLY A 229 11.83 -13.21 5.90
C GLY A 229 11.27 -13.03 4.49
N ARG A 230 11.71 -11.96 3.83
CA ARG A 230 11.41 -11.69 2.42
C ARG A 230 12.65 -11.09 1.77
N TRP A 231 13.01 -11.63 0.63
CA TRP A 231 14.01 -11.10 -0.28
C TRP A 231 13.36 -10.79 -1.62
N ASN A 232 13.74 -9.68 -2.21
CA ASN A 232 13.26 -9.23 -3.52
C ASN A 232 14.45 -8.67 -4.31
N ALA A 233 14.55 -9.03 -5.58
CA ALA A 233 15.47 -8.45 -6.55
C ALA A 233 14.66 -8.02 -7.78
N ALA A 234 14.77 -6.75 -8.14
CA ALA A 234 14.06 -6.15 -9.26
C ALA A 234 15.02 -5.36 -10.15
N THR A 235 15.00 -5.64 -11.44
CA THR A 235 15.68 -4.85 -12.47
C THR A 235 14.62 -4.18 -13.34
N TYR A 236 14.74 -2.90 -13.54
CA TYR A 236 13.87 -2.09 -14.38
C TYR A 236 14.68 -1.23 -15.34
N HIS A 237 14.44 -1.42 -16.64
CA HIS A 237 14.94 -0.56 -17.71
C HIS A 237 13.90 0.52 -18.01
N PHE A 238 14.31 1.78 -18.09
CA PHE A 238 13.39 2.89 -18.26
C PHE A 238 13.81 3.82 -19.39
N PRO A 239 13.00 3.87 -20.48
CA PRO A 239 13.33 4.67 -21.65
C PRO A 239 12.81 6.10 -21.55
N THR A 240 12.12 6.46 -20.47
CA THR A 240 11.44 7.74 -20.34
C THR A 240 12.21 8.73 -19.48
N ASP A 241 12.28 9.97 -19.94
CA ASP A 241 12.69 11.10 -19.14
C ASP A 241 11.61 11.52 -18.12
N GLY A 242 11.84 12.61 -17.39
CA GLY A 242 10.90 13.15 -16.39
C GLY A 242 9.59 13.67 -16.98
N SER A 243 9.52 13.93 -18.28
CA SER A 243 8.30 14.35 -18.99
C SER A 243 7.47 13.17 -19.51
N GLY A 244 8.04 11.95 -19.51
CA GLY A 244 7.46 10.75 -20.08
C GLY A 244 7.82 10.54 -21.57
N ALA A 245 8.67 11.39 -22.15
CA ALA A 245 9.17 11.17 -23.50
C ALA A 245 10.09 9.94 -23.55
N VAL A 246 9.90 9.10 -24.57
CA VAL A 246 10.69 7.86 -24.78
C VAL A 246 11.95 8.21 -25.54
N VAL A 247 13.05 8.41 -24.84
CA VAL A 247 14.29 8.99 -25.40
C VAL A 247 15.57 8.27 -24.98
N ASP A 248 15.54 7.44 -23.93
CA ASP A 248 16.71 6.83 -23.31
C ASP A 248 16.79 5.33 -23.63
N SER A 249 17.91 4.88 -24.19
CA SER A 249 18.09 3.51 -24.66
C SER A 249 18.86 2.61 -23.68
N ASN A 250 19.36 3.14 -22.56
CA ASN A 250 20.28 2.40 -21.70
C ASN A 250 20.11 2.63 -20.18
N SER A 251 19.19 3.47 -19.75
CA SER A 251 18.92 3.67 -18.33
C SER A 251 18.37 2.41 -17.67
N VAL A 252 18.99 2.01 -16.56
CA VAL A 252 18.61 0.81 -15.79
C VAL A 252 18.69 1.09 -14.31
N ARG A 253 17.80 0.44 -13.55
CA ARG A 253 17.79 0.44 -12.09
C ARG A 253 17.68 -0.99 -11.57
N ASP A 254 18.53 -1.33 -10.62
CA ASP A 254 18.52 -2.57 -9.85
C ASP A 254 18.23 -2.29 -8.38
N ASP A 255 17.23 -2.95 -7.84
CA ASP A 255 16.85 -2.85 -6.43
C ASP A 255 16.87 -4.24 -5.76
N HIS A 256 17.58 -4.36 -4.65
CA HIS A 256 17.60 -5.55 -3.81
C HIS A 256 17.08 -5.22 -2.41
N ARG A 257 15.93 -5.77 -2.05
CA ARG A 257 15.32 -5.55 -0.73
C ARG A 257 15.33 -6.83 0.11
N THR A 258 15.80 -6.70 1.35
CA THR A 258 15.73 -7.76 2.37
C THR A 258 14.92 -7.25 3.56
N VAL A 259 13.98 -8.07 4.02
CA VAL A 259 13.11 -7.78 5.16
C VAL A 259 13.15 -8.96 6.11
N LEU A 260 13.45 -8.74 7.38
CA LEU A 260 13.50 -9.75 8.44
C LEU A 260 12.66 -9.30 9.64
N GLY A 261 11.77 -10.16 10.10
CA GLY A 261 10.89 -9.91 11.24
C GLY A 261 10.98 -10.99 12.30
N LEU A 262 10.94 -10.57 13.55
CA LEU A 262 10.74 -11.40 14.73
C LEU A 262 9.51 -10.86 15.48
N ASP A 263 8.54 -11.72 15.77
CA ASP A 263 7.41 -11.40 16.65
C ASP A 263 7.32 -12.49 17.73
N ALA A 264 7.67 -12.14 18.94
CA ALA A 264 7.66 -13.04 20.08
C ALA A 264 6.67 -12.56 21.14
N SER A 265 5.77 -13.45 21.56
CA SER A 265 4.82 -13.17 22.64
C SER A 265 4.87 -14.23 23.72
N HIS A 266 4.64 -13.82 24.98
CA HIS A 266 4.62 -14.69 26.13
C HIS A 266 3.49 -14.32 27.11
N HIS A 267 2.68 -15.28 27.47
CA HIS A 267 1.65 -15.14 28.51
C HIS A 267 2.28 -15.27 29.92
N LEU A 268 2.64 -14.15 30.53
CA LEU A 268 3.20 -14.14 31.91
C LEU A 268 2.19 -14.64 32.92
N THR A 269 0.95 -14.14 32.84
CA THR A 269 -0.17 -14.54 33.69
C THR A 269 -1.43 -14.67 32.82
N SER A 270 -2.56 -15.05 33.42
CA SER A 270 -3.86 -15.02 32.74
C SER A 270 -4.30 -13.62 32.30
N ARG A 271 -3.64 -12.56 32.78
CA ARG A 271 -4.02 -11.15 32.50
C ARG A 271 -2.91 -10.34 31.84
N VAL A 272 -1.67 -10.83 31.83
CA VAL A 272 -0.52 -10.05 31.36
C VAL A 272 0.20 -10.80 30.26
N ASP A 273 0.28 -10.17 29.08
CA ASP A 273 1.02 -10.65 27.92
C ASP A 273 2.20 -9.71 27.65
N LEU A 274 3.37 -10.28 27.39
CA LEU A 274 4.53 -9.56 26.86
C LEU A 274 4.66 -9.85 25.36
N ARG A 275 5.03 -8.83 24.59
CA ARG A 275 5.34 -8.96 23.17
C ARG A 275 6.58 -8.17 22.80
N LEU A 276 7.48 -8.82 22.08
CA LEU A 276 8.67 -8.22 21.49
C LEU A 276 8.58 -8.35 19.98
N VAL A 277 8.69 -7.24 19.27
CA VAL A 277 8.78 -7.20 17.82
C VAL A 277 10.15 -6.66 17.44
N GLY A 278 10.94 -7.46 16.74
CA GLY A 278 12.21 -7.05 16.14
C GLY A 278 12.07 -6.94 14.63
N ALA A 279 12.60 -5.90 14.03
CA ALA A 279 12.46 -5.63 12.60
C ALA A 279 13.79 -5.16 12.00
N ALA A 280 14.09 -5.66 10.80
CA ALA A 280 15.19 -5.17 9.99
C ALA A 280 14.79 -5.15 8.51
N SER A 281 14.99 -4.02 7.85
CA SER A 281 14.84 -3.89 6.39
C SER A 281 16.08 -3.24 5.81
N ARG A 282 16.47 -3.69 4.62
CA ARG A 282 17.57 -3.14 3.84
C ARG A 282 17.17 -3.10 2.38
N LEU A 283 17.42 -1.97 1.74
CA LEU A 283 17.33 -1.77 0.30
C LEU A 283 18.70 -1.35 -0.20
N ASP A 284 19.27 -2.15 -1.09
CA ASP A 284 20.41 -1.77 -1.92
C ASP A 284 19.87 -1.43 -3.30
N GLY A 285 20.07 -0.22 -3.77
CA GLY A 285 19.65 0.28 -5.08
C GLY A 285 20.86 0.73 -5.87
N ALA A 286 20.87 0.40 -7.15
CA ALA A 286 21.83 0.91 -8.11
C ALA A 286 21.09 1.42 -9.34
N SER A 287 21.50 2.54 -9.91
CA SER A 287 21.02 3.00 -11.21
C SER A 287 22.19 3.45 -12.07
N SER A 288 22.09 3.22 -13.37
CA SER A 288 23.08 3.68 -14.33
C SER A 288 22.39 4.22 -15.57
N ASN A 289 22.98 5.26 -16.11
CA ASN A 289 22.66 5.86 -17.40
C ASN A 289 23.95 6.31 -18.09
N ALA A 290 24.12 5.99 -19.35
CA ALA A 290 25.27 6.37 -20.17
C ALA A 290 24.79 7.18 -21.42
N PRO A 291 25.68 7.89 -22.11
CA PRO A 291 25.30 8.54 -23.37
C PRO A 291 24.70 7.56 -24.37
N ASP A 292 23.53 7.87 -24.94
CA ASP A 292 22.86 7.06 -25.97
C ASP A 292 23.65 7.00 -27.28
N SER A 293 24.48 8.02 -27.55
CA SER A 293 25.35 8.09 -28.71
C SER A 293 26.57 8.99 -28.42
N PRO A 294 27.66 8.91 -29.22
CA PRO A 294 28.79 9.81 -29.05
C PRO A 294 28.48 11.31 -29.22
N GLY A 295 27.34 11.63 -29.83
CA GLY A 295 26.87 13.01 -30.00
C GLY A 295 25.90 13.50 -28.94
N ASP A 296 25.51 12.65 -28.00
CA ASP A 296 24.59 12.98 -26.91
C ASP A 296 25.32 13.70 -25.78
N SER A 297 25.47 15.01 -25.94
CA SER A 297 26.21 15.88 -25.03
C SER A 297 25.31 16.79 -24.18
N THR A 298 23.99 16.62 -24.26
CA THR A 298 23.03 17.50 -23.60
C THR A 298 22.25 16.82 -22.48
N ALA A 299 22.29 15.49 -22.42
CA ALA A 299 21.56 14.72 -21.42
C ALA A 299 22.32 14.59 -20.10
N PHE A 300 21.64 14.09 -19.11
CA PHE A 300 22.19 13.78 -17.80
C PHE A 300 22.60 12.31 -17.76
N TYR A 301 23.85 12.06 -17.39
CA TYR A 301 24.40 10.71 -17.23
C TYR A 301 24.81 10.49 -15.78
N GLY A 302 24.65 9.26 -15.29
CA GLY A 302 25.02 8.99 -13.93
C GLY A 302 25.06 7.52 -13.56
N ASN A 303 25.82 7.26 -12.49
CA ASN A 303 25.81 6.00 -11.77
C ASN A 303 25.52 6.30 -10.30
N ASP A 304 24.46 5.74 -9.79
CA ASP A 304 24.04 5.93 -8.40
C ASP A 304 24.02 4.58 -7.68
N ASP A 305 24.70 4.51 -6.54
CA ASP A 305 24.61 3.40 -5.60
C ASP A 305 24.02 3.90 -4.29
N SER A 306 23.04 3.20 -3.77
CA SER A 306 22.40 3.58 -2.51
C SER A 306 22.16 2.38 -1.60
N ARG A 307 22.24 2.63 -0.30
CA ARG A 307 21.84 1.68 0.73
C ARG A 307 21.00 2.36 1.78
N ILE A 308 19.80 1.82 1.98
CA ILE A 308 18.86 2.26 2.99
C ILE A 308 18.67 1.12 3.99
N GLU A 309 18.90 1.40 5.26
CA GLU A 309 18.71 0.43 6.34
C GLU A 309 17.76 1.00 7.39
N ARG A 310 16.84 0.15 7.86
CA ARG A 310 15.96 0.44 8.99
C ARG A 310 15.96 -0.75 9.94
N ARG A 311 16.19 -0.52 11.23
CA ARG A 311 16.16 -1.54 12.28
C ARG A 311 15.36 -1.02 13.45
N SER A 312 14.46 -1.84 13.99
CA SER A 312 13.67 -1.43 15.15
C SER A 312 13.45 -2.57 16.13
N ALA A 313 13.21 -2.20 17.37
CA ALA A 313 12.73 -3.08 18.43
C ALA A 313 11.57 -2.40 19.17
N ASP A 314 10.50 -3.15 19.39
CA ASP A 314 9.30 -2.70 20.08
C ASP A 314 8.96 -3.70 21.20
N LEU A 315 8.94 -3.25 22.44
CA LEU A 315 8.55 -4.04 23.59
C LEU A 315 7.20 -3.54 24.11
N ARG A 316 6.24 -4.42 24.23
CA ARG A 316 4.88 -4.10 24.67
C ARG A 316 4.41 -5.06 25.76
N THR A 317 3.70 -4.51 26.73
CA THR A 317 2.96 -5.25 27.74
C THR A 317 1.48 -4.98 27.58
N ASP A 318 0.68 -6.02 27.39
CA ASP A 318 -0.77 -5.95 27.31
C ASP A 318 -1.37 -6.48 28.62
N VAL A 319 -2.13 -5.64 29.33
CA VAL A 319 -2.77 -5.97 30.63
C VAL A 319 -4.28 -6.00 30.45
N ARG A 320 -4.89 -7.17 30.63
CA ARG A 320 -6.34 -7.32 30.69
C ARG A 320 -6.84 -6.80 32.03
N THR A 321 -7.49 -5.63 32.04
CA THR A 321 -8.00 -4.97 33.24
C THR A 321 -9.40 -5.45 33.64
N GLY A 322 -10.02 -6.29 32.81
CA GLY A 322 -11.33 -6.90 33.01
C GLY A 322 -11.63 -7.89 31.90
N ALA A 323 -12.88 -8.35 31.82
CA ALA A 323 -13.29 -9.26 30.75
C ALA A 323 -13.21 -8.61 29.34
N ASN A 324 -13.40 -7.30 29.25
CA ASN A 324 -13.63 -6.59 28.01
C ASN A 324 -12.71 -5.37 27.81
N ALA A 325 -11.62 -5.25 28.58
CA ALA A 325 -10.72 -4.12 28.47
C ALA A 325 -9.25 -4.55 28.57
N THR A 326 -8.42 -3.95 27.74
CA THR A 326 -6.97 -4.14 27.69
C THR A 326 -6.27 -2.79 27.70
N VAL A 327 -5.26 -2.66 28.53
CA VAL A 327 -4.32 -1.54 28.54
C VAL A 327 -2.98 -2.06 28.04
N SER A 328 -2.46 -1.40 27.02
CA SER A 328 -1.15 -1.69 26.43
C SER A 328 -0.18 -0.56 26.77
N LEU A 329 1.02 -0.91 27.22
CA LEU A 329 2.13 0.01 27.43
C LEU A 329 3.31 -0.49 26.61
N GLY A 330 4.00 0.38 25.91
CA GLY A 330 5.13 -0.03 25.11
C GLY A 330 6.18 1.05 24.90
N ALA A 331 7.36 0.58 24.48
CA ALA A 331 8.49 1.39 24.09
C ALA A 331 9.05 0.88 22.76
N ASN A 332 9.46 1.80 21.92
CA ASN A 332 10.02 1.52 20.60
C ASN A 332 11.35 2.26 20.43
N ILE A 333 12.29 1.60 19.79
CA ILE A 333 13.52 2.22 19.29
C ILE A 333 13.66 1.85 17.81
N GLU A 334 13.92 2.85 16.97
CA GLU A 334 14.13 2.67 15.54
C GLU A 334 15.38 3.42 15.11
N ARG A 335 16.26 2.77 14.36
CA ARG A 335 17.42 3.38 13.71
C ARG A 335 17.25 3.30 12.21
N GLU A 336 17.37 4.46 11.55
CA GLU A 336 17.34 4.65 10.11
C GLU A 336 18.70 5.12 9.63
N GLN A 337 19.13 4.63 8.46
CA GLN A 337 20.39 5.02 7.84
C GLN A 337 20.24 5.03 6.32
N VAL A 338 20.80 6.06 5.67
CA VAL A 338 20.98 6.14 4.21
C VAL A 338 22.45 6.37 3.93
N ARG A 339 22.96 5.66 2.95
CA ARG A 339 24.25 5.90 2.33
C ARG A 339 24.07 5.87 0.83
N SER A 340 24.58 6.86 0.13
CA SER A 340 24.59 6.87 -1.33
C SER A 340 25.90 7.46 -1.86
N ARG A 341 26.24 7.01 -3.06
CA ARG A 341 27.29 7.58 -3.91
C ARG A 341 26.66 7.81 -5.28
N SER A 342 26.71 9.02 -5.76
CA SER A 342 26.26 9.42 -7.08
C SER A 342 27.45 9.97 -7.85
N GLU A 343 27.65 9.47 -9.05
CA GLU A 343 28.58 10.01 -10.02
C GLU A 343 27.78 10.47 -11.22
N SER A 344 27.81 11.75 -11.51
CA SER A 344 26.94 12.34 -12.51
C SER A 344 27.67 13.35 -13.39
N GLN A 345 27.22 13.44 -14.64
CA GLN A 345 27.64 14.44 -15.61
C GLN A 345 26.42 15.04 -16.28
N PHE A 346 26.39 16.34 -16.40
CA PHE A 346 25.34 17.06 -17.13
C PHE A 346 25.94 17.77 -18.34
N GLY A 347 25.51 17.37 -19.53
CA GLY A 347 26.01 17.90 -20.80
C GLY A 347 27.52 17.78 -20.90
N THR A 348 28.20 18.90 -21.19
CA THR A 348 29.67 18.98 -21.33
C THR A 348 30.40 19.35 -20.04
N PHE A 349 29.68 19.50 -18.91
CA PHE A 349 30.31 19.80 -17.62
C PHE A 349 31.15 18.60 -17.12
N PRO A 350 32.23 18.84 -16.36
CA PRO A 350 32.99 17.75 -15.75
C PRO A 350 32.08 16.85 -14.88
N ALA A 351 32.34 15.55 -14.90
CA ALA A 351 31.69 14.63 -14.00
C ALA A 351 31.95 15.01 -12.53
N SER A 352 30.93 14.93 -11.72
CA SER A 352 31.00 15.18 -10.29
C SER A 352 30.64 13.92 -9.49
N THR A 353 31.29 13.72 -8.36
CA THR A 353 30.94 12.64 -7.43
C THR A 353 30.43 13.23 -6.13
N THR A 354 29.24 12.83 -5.74
CA THR A 354 28.63 13.19 -4.46
C THR A 354 28.50 11.94 -3.59
N THR A 355 28.83 12.06 -2.32
CA THR A 355 28.59 11.01 -1.33
C THR A 355 27.68 11.54 -0.23
N PHE A 356 26.71 10.72 0.17
CA PHE A 356 25.76 11.06 1.20
C PHE A 356 25.68 9.95 2.25
N SER A 357 25.81 10.28 3.54
CA SER A 357 25.71 9.29 4.62
C SER A 357 25.09 9.93 5.84
N GLN A 358 23.86 9.56 6.13
CA GLN A 358 23.10 10.08 7.27
C GLN A 358 22.43 8.97 8.05
N HIS A 359 22.21 9.20 9.34
CA HIS A 359 21.45 8.31 10.20
C HIS A 359 20.71 9.07 11.29
N ARG A 360 19.60 8.52 11.77
CA ARG A 360 18.91 9.00 12.96
C ARG A 360 18.42 7.84 13.80
N THR A 361 18.20 8.11 15.09
CA THR A 361 17.59 7.16 16.02
C THR A 361 16.37 7.81 16.64
N ASN A 362 15.23 7.15 16.47
CA ASN A 362 13.96 7.54 17.05
C ASN A 362 13.68 6.66 18.25
N LYS A 363 13.26 7.24 19.37
CA LYS A 363 12.80 6.53 20.56
C LYS A 363 11.38 6.95 20.85
N ALA A 364 10.56 6.02 21.32
CA ALA A 364 9.19 6.36 21.65
C ALA A 364 8.67 5.55 22.82
N ALA A 365 7.76 6.16 23.56
CA ALA A 365 6.91 5.50 24.54
C ALA A 365 5.45 5.72 24.18
N TYR A 366 4.61 4.70 24.39
CA TYR A 366 3.19 4.80 24.07
C TYR A 366 2.33 4.03 25.05
N ALA A 367 1.08 4.48 25.14
CA ALA A 367 0.03 3.82 25.90
C ALA A 367 -1.25 3.75 25.07
N GLN A 368 -1.99 2.66 25.23
CA GLN A 368 -3.29 2.46 24.61
C GLN A 368 -4.23 1.79 25.58
N ALA A 369 -5.48 2.24 25.63
CA ALA A 369 -6.59 1.56 26.26
C ALA A 369 -7.64 1.21 25.20
N ILE A 370 -8.01 -0.07 25.12
CA ILE A 370 -9.12 -0.54 24.29
C ILE A 370 -10.09 -1.30 25.18
N GLY A 371 -11.39 -1.05 24.99
CA GLY A 371 -12.40 -1.75 25.77
C GLY A 371 -13.77 -1.73 25.11
N THR A 372 -14.61 -2.67 25.56
CA THR A 372 -16.01 -2.77 25.14
C THR A 372 -16.91 -2.73 26.39
N ALA A 373 -17.83 -1.77 26.42
CA ALA A 373 -18.83 -1.61 27.47
C ALA A 373 -20.23 -1.66 26.82
N SER A 374 -20.94 -2.77 27.01
CA SER A 374 -22.23 -3.01 26.36
C SER A 374 -22.13 -2.89 24.83
N ARG A 375 -22.69 -1.83 24.25
CA ARG A 375 -22.72 -1.55 22.79
C ARG A 375 -21.62 -0.59 22.33
N LEU A 376 -20.77 -0.14 23.24
CA LEU A 376 -19.71 0.83 22.98
C LEU A 376 -18.35 0.12 22.98
N THR A 377 -17.60 0.18 21.90
CA THR A 377 -16.18 -0.12 21.83
C THR A 377 -15.40 1.18 21.71
N TYR A 378 -14.36 1.34 22.52
CA TYR A 378 -13.53 2.55 22.52
C TYR A 378 -12.06 2.21 22.44
N THR A 379 -11.30 3.12 21.85
CA THR A 379 -9.83 3.12 21.88
C THR A 379 -9.34 4.52 22.20
N LEU A 380 -8.45 4.63 23.18
CA LEU A 380 -7.73 5.85 23.52
C LEU A 380 -6.23 5.54 23.51
N SER A 381 -5.46 6.31 22.76
CA SER A 381 -4.03 6.07 22.59
C SER A 381 -3.24 7.37 22.62
N GLY A 382 -2.05 7.33 23.19
CA GLY A 382 -1.07 8.41 23.19
C GLY A 382 0.34 7.88 22.98
N ARG A 383 1.18 8.66 22.30
CA ARG A 383 2.58 8.32 22.02
C ARG A 383 3.43 9.60 22.04
N VAL A 384 4.64 9.46 22.56
CA VAL A 384 5.68 10.48 22.53
C VAL A 384 6.87 9.89 21.79
N ASP A 385 7.31 10.56 20.72
CA ASP A 385 8.50 10.25 19.95
C ASP A 385 9.58 11.29 20.23
N GLU A 386 10.82 10.86 20.38
CA GLU A 386 12.01 11.69 20.57
C GLU A 386 13.07 11.35 19.54
N THR A 387 13.57 12.37 18.86
CA THR A 387 14.72 12.25 17.94
C THR A 387 15.69 13.39 18.14
N ALA A 388 16.95 13.13 17.84
CA ALA A 388 18.00 14.16 17.90
C ALA A 388 17.85 15.20 16.77
N THR A 389 17.11 14.91 15.71
CA THR A 389 17.03 15.74 14.51
C THR A 389 15.94 16.83 14.61
N TYR A 390 14.76 16.50 15.15
CA TYR A 390 13.60 17.41 15.21
C TYR A 390 12.93 17.43 16.61
N GLY A 391 13.62 16.90 17.64
CA GLY A 391 13.17 16.97 19.04
C GLY A 391 12.04 16.00 19.38
N THR A 392 11.08 16.48 20.18
CA THR A 392 10.00 15.65 20.74
C THR A 392 8.68 15.93 20.04
N PHE A 393 7.98 14.84 19.69
CA PHE A 393 6.67 14.89 19.06
C PHE A 393 5.64 14.06 19.80
N THR A 394 4.43 14.61 19.98
CA THR A 394 3.34 13.90 20.67
C THR A 394 2.18 13.64 19.72
N THR A 395 1.74 12.39 19.66
CA THR A 395 0.57 11.99 18.90
C THR A 395 -0.48 11.34 19.80
N GLY A 396 -1.75 11.55 19.46
CA GLY A 396 -2.88 10.99 20.15
C GLY A 396 -4.00 10.57 19.20
N ARG A 397 -4.77 9.55 19.60
CA ARG A 397 -5.96 9.12 18.88
C ARG A 397 -7.03 8.68 19.86
N ALA A 398 -8.25 9.15 19.62
CA ALA A 398 -9.45 8.65 20.27
C ALA A 398 -10.40 8.11 19.22
N SER A 399 -11.00 6.95 19.46
CA SER A 399 -12.00 6.37 18.56
C SER A 399 -13.05 5.60 19.31
N VAL A 400 -14.26 5.60 18.78
CA VAL A 400 -15.43 4.92 19.34
C VAL A 400 -16.19 4.20 18.23
N ALA A 401 -16.77 3.04 18.58
CA ALA A 401 -17.75 2.34 17.77
C ALA A 401 -18.96 2.04 18.64
N VAL A 402 -20.15 2.41 18.18
CA VAL A 402 -21.41 2.19 18.90
C VAL A 402 -22.31 1.31 18.06
N GLN A 403 -22.74 0.18 18.62
CA GLN A 403 -23.76 -0.68 18.04
C GLN A 403 -25.14 -0.08 18.35
N LEU A 404 -25.68 0.74 17.43
CA LEU A 404 -26.97 1.41 17.60
C LEU A 404 -28.15 0.43 17.58
N ALA A 405 -28.10 -0.55 16.66
CA ALA A 405 -29.07 -1.62 16.53
C ALA A 405 -28.37 -2.93 16.21
N GLN A 406 -29.06 -4.05 16.17
CA GLN A 406 -28.49 -5.39 15.95
C GLN A 406 -27.57 -5.47 14.72
N HIS A 407 -27.83 -4.66 13.68
CA HIS A 407 -27.13 -4.69 12.40
C HIS A 407 -26.60 -3.30 11.97
N THR A 408 -26.61 -2.31 12.87
CA THR A 408 -26.20 -0.94 12.58
C THR A 408 -25.14 -0.49 13.54
N SER A 409 -23.96 -0.12 13.07
CA SER A 409 -22.91 0.49 13.87
C SER A 409 -22.53 1.87 13.36
N VAL A 410 -22.18 2.76 14.27
CA VAL A 410 -21.61 4.09 14.00
C VAL A 410 -20.24 4.14 14.62
N ARG A 411 -19.27 4.63 13.88
CA ARG A 411 -17.88 4.77 14.32
C ARG A 411 -17.42 6.20 14.14
N GLY A 412 -16.65 6.70 15.09
CA GLY A 412 -16.00 8.00 15.00
C GLY A 412 -14.57 7.91 15.48
N ALA A 413 -13.68 8.64 14.85
CA ALA A 413 -12.31 8.75 15.28
C ALA A 413 -11.78 10.17 15.08
N VAL A 414 -10.87 10.58 15.96
CA VAL A 414 -10.09 11.82 15.84
C VAL A 414 -8.66 11.53 16.27
N GLY A 415 -7.69 12.12 15.59
CA GLY A 415 -6.29 11.96 15.93
C GLY A 415 -5.39 12.88 15.13
N ASN A 416 -4.14 12.92 15.55
CA ASN A 416 -3.06 13.59 14.84
C ASN A 416 -1.97 12.60 14.45
N ALA A 417 -1.16 12.98 13.48
CA ALA A 417 0.00 12.23 13.03
C ALA A 417 1.09 13.20 12.56
N PHE A 418 2.29 12.67 12.34
CA PHE A 418 3.41 13.42 11.82
C PHE A 418 4.25 12.59 10.84
N LYS A 419 4.98 13.29 9.96
CA LYS A 419 6.03 12.76 9.10
C LYS A 419 7.33 13.49 9.38
N ALA A 420 8.37 12.74 9.67
CA ALA A 420 9.70 13.29 9.82
C ALA A 420 10.25 13.74 8.46
N PRO A 421 11.03 14.84 8.39
CA PRO A 421 11.72 15.23 7.17
C PRO A 421 12.58 14.08 6.62
N ALA A 422 12.66 13.97 5.29
CA ALA A 422 13.58 13.06 4.64
C ALA A 422 15.03 13.51 4.84
N PHE A 423 15.98 12.58 4.76
CA PHE A 423 17.39 12.96 4.90
C PHE A 423 17.87 13.90 3.79
N GLU A 424 17.32 13.74 2.57
CA GLU A 424 17.63 14.62 1.45
C GLU A 424 17.10 16.03 1.68
N GLU A 425 15.87 16.16 2.20
CA GLU A 425 15.27 17.46 2.56
C GLU A 425 16.10 18.19 3.61
N THR A 426 16.71 17.44 4.54
CA THR A 426 17.45 18.01 5.69
C THR A 426 18.93 18.22 5.40
N PHE A 427 19.59 17.33 4.64
CA PHE A 427 21.06 17.24 4.58
C PHE A 427 21.65 17.20 3.16
N SER A 428 20.85 17.39 2.10
CA SER A 428 21.39 17.40 0.72
C SER A 428 22.41 18.52 0.52
N THR A 429 23.45 18.25 -0.28
CA THR A 429 24.51 19.20 -0.65
C THR A 429 24.85 19.13 -2.14
N ALA A 430 23.97 18.50 -2.96
CA ALA A 430 24.21 18.29 -4.37
C ALA A 430 23.42 19.31 -5.23
N PHE A 431 22.33 18.88 -5.86
CA PHE A 431 21.49 19.74 -6.71
C PHE A 431 20.53 20.63 -5.91
N THR A 432 20.37 20.34 -4.63
CA THR A 432 19.60 21.12 -3.66
C THR A 432 20.40 21.27 -2.38
N ILE A 433 20.16 22.34 -1.65
CA ILE A 433 20.70 22.54 -0.30
C ILE A 433 19.65 22.07 0.70
N GLY A 434 19.99 21.07 1.51
CA GLY A 434 19.15 20.60 2.60
C GLY A 434 18.97 21.68 3.67
N ASN A 435 17.84 21.63 4.35
CA ASN A 435 17.52 22.55 5.46
C ASN A 435 17.42 21.76 6.77
N ALA A 436 18.41 21.96 7.65
CA ALA A 436 18.46 21.31 8.95
C ALA A 436 17.41 21.79 9.96
N ASP A 437 16.79 22.94 9.69
CA ASP A 437 15.79 23.56 10.55
C ASP A 437 14.35 23.13 10.20
N LEU A 438 14.17 22.10 9.36
CA LEU A 438 12.85 21.59 9.01
C LEU A 438 12.16 20.96 10.21
N ASP A 439 10.93 21.39 10.45
CA ASP A 439 9.99 20.75 11.36
C ASP A 439 9.30 19.54 10.69
N PRO A 440 8.85 18.53 11.47
CA PRO A 440 7.99 17.48 10.95
C PRO A 440 6.67 18.02 10.39
N GLU A 441 6.24 17.48 9.25
CA GLU A 441 4.90 17.72 8.72
C GLU A 441 3.84 17.12 9.64
N ARG A 442 2.69 17.77 9.78
CA ARG A 442 1.64 17.43 10.74
C ARG A 442 0.30 17.24 10.08
N THR A 443 -0.49 16.34 10.62
CA THR A 443 -1.91 16.25 10.25
C THR A 443 -2.79 16.14 11.47
N THR A 444 -3.99 16.73 11.36
CA THR A 444 -5.11 16.47 12.24
C THR A 444 -6.27 15.97 11.40
N SER A 445 -6.90 14.89 11.84
CA SER A 445 -8.01 14.29 11.09
C SER A 445 -9.11 13.81 12.02
N TRP A 446 -10.34 13.86 11.51
CA TRP A 446 -11.47 13.15 12.09
C TRP A 446 -12.27 12.41 11.03
N GLU A 447 -12.94 11.35 11.43
CA GLU A 447 -13.82 10.57 10.56
C GLU A 447 -15.09 10.15 11.30
N LEU A 448 -16.18 10.02 10.54
CA LEU A 448 -17.45 9.46 10.98
C LEU A 448 -17.93 8.42 9.97
N SER A 449 -18.24 7.23 10.45
CA SER A 449 -18.65 6.10 9.60
C SER A 449 -19.96 5.49 10.12
N VAL A 450 -20.84 5.14 9.20
CA VAL A 450 -22.02 4.33 9.47
C VAL A 450 -21.86 3.02 8.70
N GLU A 451 -22.08 1.91 9.36
CA GLU A 451 -22.07 0.58 8.77
C GLU A 451 -23.40 -0.12 9.04
N GLN A 452 -23.99 -0.68 8.01
CA GLN A 452 -25.22 -1.45 8.07
C GLN A 452 -25.00 -2.85 7.49
N GLN A 453 -25.26 -3.87 8.30
CA GLN A 453 -25.35 -5.24 7.83
C GLN A 453 -26.76 -5.52 7.29
N ILE A 454 -26.84 -6.06 6.08
CA ILE A 454 -28.10 -6.35 5.38
C ILE A 454 -28.22 -7.85 5.16
N ALA A 455 -29.37 -8.42 5.52
CA ALA A 455 -29.69 -9.85 5.37
C ALA A 455 -28.62 -10.81 5.92
N GLY A 456 -27.88 -10.38 6.95
CA GLY A 456 -26.86 -11.19 7.63
C GLY A 456 -25.55 -11.40 6.86
N ARG A 457 -25.44 -10.91 5.60
CA ARG A 457 -24.28 -11.20 4.73
C ARG A 457 -23.69 -9.97 4.06
N ALA A 458 -24.52 -9.07 3.55
CA ALA A 458 -24.03 -7.86 2.90
C ALA A 458 -23.76 -6.78 3.95
N VAL A 459 -22.67 -6.02 3.74
CA VAL A 459 -22.30 -4.88 4.56
C VAL A 459 -22.21 -3.66 3.66
N VAL A 460 -22.91 -2.60 4.05
CA VAL A 460 -22.86 -1.29 3.40
C VAL A 460 -22.29 -0.30 4.40
N SER A 461 -21.29 0.46 3.99
CA SER A 461 -20.73 1.51 4.84
C SER A 461 -20.57 2.83 4.10
N ALA A 462 -20.70 3.92 4.85
CA ALA A 462 -20.43 5.27 4.41
C ALA A 462 -19.53 5.93 5.44
N THR A 463 -18.39 6.49 4.99
CA THR A 463 -17.42 7.16 5.85
C THR A 463 -17.15 8.56 5.32
N TYR A 464 -17.42 9.58 6.13
CA TYR A 464 -16.97 10.94 5.87
C TYR A 464 -15.69 11.20 6.65
N PHE A 465 -14.73 11.92 6.04
CA PHE A 465 -13.47 12.30 6.67
C PHE A 465 -13.07 13.74 6.34
N ASP A 466 -12.35 14.37 7.25
CA ASP A 466 -11.70 15.69 7.10
C ASP A 466 -10.27 15.58 7.63
N GLN A 467 -9.29 15.90 6.77
CA GLN A 467 -7.87 15.91 7.09
C GLN A 467 -7.31 17.31 6.81
N ARG A 468 -6.48 17.81 7.72
CA ARG A 468 -5.78 19.09 7.63
C ARG A 468 -4.31 18.85 7.77
N PHE A 469 -3.57 19.21 6.76
CA PHE A 469 -2.12 19.11 6.69
C PHE A 469 -1.51 20.47 6.97
N HIS A 470 -0.46 20.50 7.78
CA HIS A 470 0.24 21.71 8.21
C HIS A 470 1.74 21.46 8.12
N ASP A 471 2.51 22.52 8.02
CA ASP A 471 3.96 22.51 7.97
C ASP A 471 4.49 21.63 6.82
N LEU A 472 3.77 21.61 5.67
CA LEU A 472 4.15 20.83 4.50
C LEU A 472 5.53 21.28 4.00
N ILE A 473 6.42 20.33 3.81
CA ILE A 473 7.76 20.58 3.28
C ILE A 473 7.65 20.77 1.77
N GLN A 474 8.01 21.94 1.29
CA GLN A 474 7.97 22.29 -0.12
C GLN A 474 9.36 22.70 -0.60
N TYR A 475 9.66 22.30 -1.84
CA TYR A 475 10.82 22.80 -2.55
C TYR A 475 10.59 24.28 -2.88
N VAL A 476 11.61 25.09 -2.69
CA VAL A 476 11.63 26.52 -3.05
C VAL A 476 12.88 26.80 -3.88
N ASP A 477 12.76 27.77 -4.80
CA ASP A 477 13.90 28.22 -5.58
C ASP A 477 14.99 28.81 -4.67
N GLY A 478 16.22 28.65 -5.10
CA GLY A 478 17.37 29.18 -4.39
C GLY A 478 17.52 30.69 -4.53
N ASP A 479 18.16 31.28 -3.54
CA ASP A 479 18.55 32.67 -3.52
C ASP A 479 20.10 32.81 -3.36
N GLU A 480 20.60 34.01 -3.17
CA GLU A 480 22.03 34.26 -2.96
C GLU A 480 22.61 33.46 -1.77
N SER A 481 21.83 33.22 -0.71
CA SER A 481 22.26 32.48 0.48
C SER A 481 22.46 30.98 0.19
N THR A 482 21.75 30.44 -0.76
CA THR A 482 21.83 29.05 -1.24
C THR A 482 22.64 28.90 -2.53
N GLN A 483 23.36 29.97 -2.96
CA GLN A 483 24.08 30.02 -4.23
C GLN A 483 23.17 29.68 -5.44
N PHE A 484 21.92 30.12 -5.36
CA PHE A 484 20.85 29.85 -6.33
C PHE A 484 20.48 28.37 -6.50
N LEU A 485 20.94 27.48 -5.62
CA LEU A 485 20.44 26.11 -5.53
C LEU A 485 19.14 26.10 -4.73
N GLY A 486 18.15 25.33 -5.19
CA GLY A 486 16.89 25.18 -4.47
C GLY A 486 17.06 24.56 -3.08
N THR A 487 16.12 24.81 -2.20
CA THR A 487 16.10 24.28 -0.83
C THR A 487 14.69 23.85 -0.42
N TYR A 488 14.53 23.36 0.79
CA TYR A 488 13.24 22.91 1.35
C TYR A 488 12.83 23.79 2.53
N ARG A 489 11.53 24.10 2.64
CA ARG A 489 10.95 24.86 3.75
C ARG A 489 9.59 24.32 4.17
N ASN A 490 9.23 24.47 5.45
CA ASN A 490 7.88 24.21 5.95
C ASN A 490 6.97 25.40 5.60
N LEU A 491 6.35 25.38 4.44
CA LEU A 491 5.58 26.52 3.94
C LEU A 491 4.10 26.21 3.74
N GLY A 492 3.73 24.93 3.62
CA GLY A 492 2.45 24.58 3.06
C GLY A 492 1.40 24.18 4.08
N ALA A 493 0.16 24.47 3.75
CA ALA A 493 -1.00 23.86 4.37
C ALA A 493 -2.01 23.42 3.31
N ALA A 494 -2.65 22.28 3.55
CA ALA A 494 -3.68 21.77 2.65
C ALA A 494 -4.79 21.06 3.43
N THR A 495 -5.95 20.92 2.80
CA THR A 495 -7.07 20.16 3.33
C THR A 495 -7.50 19.09 2.35
N ALA A 496 -7.94 17.93 2.88
CA ALA A 496 -8.58 16.86 2.13
C ALA A 496 -9.86 16.41 2.85
N ARG A 497 -10.98 16.46 2.15
CA ARG A 497 -12.30 16.03 2.65
C ARG A 497 -12.91 15.08 1.68
N GLY A 498 -13.60 14.07 2.19
CA GLY A 498 -14.21 13.10 1.29
C GLY A 498 -15.29 12.25 1.92
N LEU A 499 -16.02 11.60 1.02
CA LEU A 499 -17.02 10.58 1.32
C LEU A 499 -16.59 9.28 0.66
N GLU A 500 -16.43 8.22 1.43
CA GLU A 500 -16.20 6.85 0.98
C GLU A 500 -17.46 6.04 1.17
N LEU A 501 -17.90 5.37 0.12
CA LEU A 501 -19.00 4.41 0.15
C LEU A 501 -18.45 3.03 -0.16
N GLU A 502 -18.85 2.01 0.57
CA GLU A 502 -18.40 0.63 0.36
C GLU A 502 -19.57 -0.35 0.53
N VAL A 503 -19.64 -1.32 -0.37
CA VAL A 503 -20.56 -2.45 -0.33
C VAL A 503 -19.76 -3.73 -0.44
N ARG A 504 -19.95 -4.64 0.51
CA ARG A 504 -19.39 -6.00 0.49
C ARG A 504 -20.54 -7.00 0.63
N ALA A 505 -20.66 -7.88 -0.31
CA ALA A 505 -21.77 -8.83 -0.37
C ALA A 505 -21.22 -10.22 -0.78
N PRO A 506 -20.53 -10.93 0.15
CA PRO A 506 -20.00 -12.26 -0.12
C PRO A 506 -21.14 -13.29 -0.15
N ALA A 507 -20.97 -14.32 -0.97
CA ALA A 507 -21.82 -15.51 -1.03
C ALA A 507 -23.32 -15.22 -1.24
N ILE A 508 -23.66 -14.24 -2.09
CA ILE A 508 -25.05 -14.06 -2.56
C ILE A 508 -25.30 -15.09 -3.67
N GLY A 509 -25.85 -16.24 -3.29
CA GLY A 509 -25.94 -17.40 -4.18
C GLY A 509 -24.55 -17.88 -4.60
N ARG A 510 -24.24 -17.73 -5.89
CA ARG A 510 -22.93 -18.07 -6.47
C ARG A 510 -22.04 -16.86 -6.71
N PHE A 511 -22.46 -15.68 -6.27
CA PHE A 511 -21.73 -14.44 -6.48
C PHE A 511 -21.08 -13.94 -5.21
N ASP A 512 -19.84 -13.44 -5.35
CA ASP A 512 -19.16 -12.59 -4.39
C ASP A 512 -19.08 -11.19 -5.01
N LEU A 513 -19.71 -10.18 -4.40
CA LEU A 513 -19.81 -8.83 -4.95
C LEU A 513 -19.12 -7.81 -4.05
N GLY A 514 -18.42 -6.88 -4.66
CA GLY A 514 -17.82 -5.73 -4.00
C GLY A 514 -18.04 -4.47 -4.82
N ALA A 515 -18.33 -3.36 -4.16
CA ALA A 515 -18.37 -2.04 -4.80
C ALA A 515 -17.87 -0.98 -3.83
N ASN A 516 -17.20 0.03 -4.36
CA ASN A 516 -16.89 1.23 -3.59
C ASN A 516 -16.89 2.47 -4.48
N ALA A 517 -17.03 3.63 -3.85
CA ALA A 517 -16.84 4.93 -4.47
C ALA A 517 -16.20 5.88 -3.46
N THR A 518 -15.32 6.75 -3.94
CA THR A 518 -14.74 7.84 -3.15
C THR A 518 -14.98 9.16 -3.87
N PHE A 519 -15.48 10.14 -3.15
CA PHE A 519 -15.60 11.53 -3.57
C PHE A 519 -14.62 12.33 -2.74
N LEU A 520 -13.62 12.95 -3.39
CA LEU A 520 -12.50 13.62 -2.73
C LEU A 520 -12.42 15.08 -3.17
N ARG A 521 -12.25 15.97 -2.22
CA ARG A 521 -11.94 17.39 -2.46
C ARG A 521 -10.67 17.74 -1.70
N THR A 522 -9.63 18.11 -2.41
CA THR A 522 -8.39 18.64 -1.84
C THR A 522 -8.28 20.13 -2.14
N ARG A 523 -7.59 20.86 -1.30
CA ARG A 523 -7.32 22.28 -1.49
C ARG A 523 -6.04 22.70 -0.78
N VAL A 524 -5.13 23.36 -1.48
CA VAL A 524 -4.04 24.13 -0.87
C VAL A 524 -4.65 25.32 -0.16
N THR A 525 -4.40 25.46 1.13
CA THR A 525 -4.95 26.55 1.96
C THR A 525 -3.91 27.60 2.28
N ASP A 526 -2.64 27.26 2.14
CA ASP A 526 -1.50 28.14 2.26
C ASP A 526 -0.34 27.53 1.44
N ALA A 527 0.07 28.22 0.39
CA ALA A 527 1.22 27.81 -0.42
C ALA A 527 2.54 28.37 0.12
N GLY A 528 2.48 29.31 1.07
CA GLY A 528 3.64 30.02 1.57
C GLY A 528 4.28 30.96 0.53
N ASN A 529 5.25 31.74 0.96
CA ASN A 529 6.01 32.62 0.08
C ASN A 529 7.18 31.84 -0.56
N GLY A 530 7.23 31.79 -1.90
CA GLY A 530 8.30 31.13 -2.65
C GLY A 530 8.06 29.64 -2.94
N ALA A 531 6.84 29.12 -2.71
CA ALA A 531 6.48 27.80 -3.17
C ALA A 531 6.64 27.70 -4.70
N PHE A 532 7.21 26.58 -5.15
CA PHE A 532 7.54 26.37 -6.55
C PHE A 532 6.39 25.69 -7.31
N GLY A 533 6.18 26.16 -8.54
CA GLY A 533 5.38 25.48 -9.54
C GLY A 533 3.88 25.47 -9.26
N THR A 534 3.31 24.28 -9.13
CA THR A 534 1.85 24.06 -9.13
C THR A 534 1.21 23.96 -7.75
N PHE A 535 1.97 24.18 -6.68
CA PHE A 535 1.43 24.28 -5.30
C PHE A 535 0.97 25.72 -5.03
N VAL A 536 -0.30 26.01 -5.36
CA VAL A 536 -0.87 27.35 -5.41
C VAL A 536 -2.10 27.43 -4.53
N ASP A 537 -2.28 28.55 -3.81
CA ASP A 537 -3.43 28.80 -2.95
C ASP A 537 -4.77 28.64 -3.66
N GLY A 538 -5.66 27.89 -3.03
CA GLY A 538 -6.98 27.63 -3.56
C GLY A 538 -7.07 26.48 -4.54
N GLU A 539 -5.96 26.03 -5.11
CA GLU A 539 -5.88 24.94 -6.08
C GLU A 539 -5.98 23.56 -5.41
N ARG A 540 -6.25 22.54 -6.22
CA ARG A 540 -6.24 21.14 -5.79
C ARG A 540 -4.82 20.62 -5.65
N LEU A 541 -4.62 19.61 -4.82
CA LEU A 541 -3.40 18.82 -4.85
C LEU A 541 -3.34 17.98 -6.14
N LEU A 542 -2.14 17.86 -6.72
CA LEU A 542 -1.92 17.14 -7.97
C LEU A 542 -2.13 15.63 -7.80
N ARG A 543 -2.51 14.93 -8.87
CA ARG A 543 -2.66 13.47 -8.94
C ARG A 543 -3.72 12.89 -7.98
N ARG A 544 -4.66 13.72 -7.48
CA ARG A 544 -5.79 13.31 -6.62
C ARG A 544 -7.07 13.43 -7.43
N PRO A 545 -7.62 12.32 -7.95
CA PRO A 545 -8.90 12.35 -8.65
C PRO A 545 -10.01 12.79 -7.69
N ASP A 546 -10.94 13.61 -8.21
CA ASP A 546 -12.12 14.05 -7.45
C ASP A 546 -13.11 12.91 -7.17
N GLN A 547 -13.06 11.86 -7.98
CA GLN A 547 -13.91 10.68 -7.86
C GLN A 547 -13.16 9.43 -8.25
N THR A 548 -13.31 8.37 -7.48
CA THR A 548 -12.91 7.02 -7.87
C THR A 548 -14.03 6.06 -7.56
N ALA A 549 -14.19 5.01 -8.36
CA ALA A 549 -15.12 3.94 -8.07
C ALA A 549 -14.54 2.59 -8.54
N ALA A 550 -14.87 1.54 -7.80
CA ALA A 550 -14.57 0.18 -8.20
C ALA A 550 -15.79 -0.72 -7.97
N PHE A 551 -15.96 -1.68 -8.87
CA PHE A 551 -16.95 -2.74 -8.75
C PHE A 551 -16.28 -4.06 -9.07
N SER A 552 -16.56 -5.11 -8.30
CA SER A 552 -16.08 -6.46 -8.58
C SER A 552 -17.21 -7.47 -8.41
N ALA A 553 -17.22 -8.46 -9.29
CA ALA A 553 -18.13 -9.59 -9.25
C ALA A 553 -17.36 -10.86 -9.56
N ASP A 554 -17.40 -11.83 -8.66
CA ASP A 554 -16.87 -13.18 -8.86
C ASP A 554 -18.05 -14.15 -8.88
N TYR A 555 -18.16 -14.94 -9.94
CA TYR A 555 -19.21 -15.94 -10.15
C TYR A 555 -18.63 -17.35 -10.11
N ARG A 556 -19.11 -18.16 -9.18
CA ARG A 556 -18.81 -19.60 -9.11
C ARG A 556 -19.75 -20.35 -10.04
N ALA A 557 -19.37 -20.49 -11.31
CA ALA A 557 -20.21 -21.13 -12.32
C ALA A 557 -20.48 -22.60 -11.97
N THR A 558 -19.43 -23.30 -11.51
CA THR A 558 -19.49 -24.68 -11.00
C THR A 558 -18.59 -24.83 -9.77
N SER A 559 -18.53 -26.02 -9.18
CA SER A 559 -17.52 -26.33 -8.14
C SER A 559 -16.07 -26.31 -8.67
N ARG A 560 -15.89 -26.28 -10.01
CA ARG A 560 -14.59 -26.33 -10.70
C ARG A 560 -14.27 -25.08 -11.51
N SER A 561 -15.20 -24.13 -11.64
CA SER A 561 -15.00 -22.94 -12.47
C SER A 561 -15.49 -21.68 -11.78
N ARG A 562 -14.65 -20.64 -11.85
CA ARG A 562 -14.91 -19.29 -11.36
C ARG A 562 -14.60 -18.30 -12.47
N VAL A 563 -15.42 -17.26 -12.59
CA VAL A 563 -15.19 -16.12 -13.49
C VAL A 563 -15.31 -14.86 -12.68
N GLY A 564 -14.39 -13.93 -12.86
CA GLY A 564 -14.36 -12.65 -12.18
C GLY A 564 -14.36 -11.49 -13.18
N ALA A 565 -15.00 -10.39 -12.80
CA ALA A 565 -14.92 -9.11 -13.48
C ALA A 565 -14.69 -8.00 -12.46
N ALA A 566 -13.81 -7.05 -12.79
CA ALA A 566 -13.54 -5.87 -11.98
C ALA A 566 -13.56 -4.62 -12.89
N VAL A 567 -14.35 -3.63 -12.52
CA VAL A 567 -14.42 -2.33 -13.18
C VAL A 567 -13.82 -1.29 -12.25
N ARG A 568 -12.93 -0.42 -12.77
CA ARG A 568 -12.37 0.71 -12.05
C ARG A 568 -12.59 1.99 -12.84
N PHE A 569 -13.14 2.99 -12.18
CA PHE A 569 -13.30 4.35 -12.70
C PHE A 569 -12.37 5.28 -11.93
N VAL A 570 -11.63 6.10 -12.65
CA VAL A 570 -10.79 7.18 -12.11
C VAL A 570 -11.23 8.49 -12.74
N GLY A 571 -11.65 9.44 -11.93
CA GLY A 571 -12.12 10.75 -12.32
C GLY A 571 -11.02 11.67 -12.84
N LYS A 572 -11.40 12.89 -13.19
CA LYS A 572 -10.47 13.95 -13.57
C LYS A 572 -9.53 14.27 -12.42
N ARG A 573 -8.28 14.58 -12.74
CA ARG A 573 -7.24 14.95 -11.79
C ARG A 573 -6.29 15.95 -12.40
N ASP A 574 -5.79 16.84 -11.58
CA ASP A 574 -4.78 17.79 -12.00
C ASP A 574 -3.40 17.14 -11.88
N ASP A 575 -2.49 17.48 -12.79
CA ASP A 575 -1.08 17.09 -12.82
C ASP A 575 -0.23 18.26 -13.33
N ARG A 576 1.06 18.04 -13.46
CA ARG A 576 2.02 19.02 -13.96
C ARG A 576 2.63 18.53 -15.26
N ASP A 577 2.65 19.41 -16.27
CA ASP A 577 3.52 19.29 -17.41
C ASP A 577 4.91 19.81 -17.02
N PHE A 578 5.86 18.90 -16.84
CA PHE A 578 7.22 19.25 -16.42
C PHE A 578 8.04 19.93 -17.51
N THR A 579 7.63 19.80 -18.79
CA THR A 579 8.32 20.46 -19.90
C THR A 579 8.01 21.95 -19.96
N ASN A 580 6.74 22.31 -19.75
CA ASN A 580 6.27 23.70 -19.87
C ASN A 580 6.05 24.36 -18.51
N ASP A 581 6.23 23.63 -17.41
CA ASP A 581 5.97 24.03 -16.03
C ASP A 581 4.55 24.58 -15.81
N VAL A 582 3.56 23.91 -16.39
CA VAL A 582 2.16 24.31 -16.27
C VAL A 582 1.30 23.22 -15.67
N ARG A 583 0.23 23.65 -14.99
CA ARG A 583 -0.80 22.75 -14.49
C ARG A 583 -1.69 22.26 -15.62
N VAL A 584 -1.94 20.96 -15.67
CA VAL A 584 -2.78 20.30 -16.67
C VAL A 584 -3.86 19.47 -15.97
N THR A 585 -4.98 19.23 -16.65
CA THR A 585 -6.02 18.34 -16.16
C THR A 585 -6.09 17.08 -17.00
N LEU A 586 -5.79 15.95 -16.40
CA LEU A 586 -5.92 14.63 -17.02
C LEU A 586 -7.38 14.17 -17.06
N PRO A 587 -7.85 13.60 -18.20
CA PRO A 587 -9.22 13.12 -18.35
C PRO A 587 -9.50 11.90 -17.44
N SER A 588 -10.78 11.64 -17.18
CA SER A 588 -11.25 10.42 -16.52
C SER A 588 -11.11 9.21 -17.45
N TYR A 589 -10.99 8.02 -16.85
CA TYR A 589 -10.95 6.76 -17.57
C TYR A 589 -11.64 5.63 -16.80
N THR A 590 -12.00 4.57 -17.53
CA THR A 590 -12.58 3.34 -16.98
C THR A 590 -11.81 2.13 -17.49
N LEU A 591 -11.47 1.23 -16.58
CA LEU A 591 -10.81 -0.04 -16.89
C LEU A 591 -11.73 -1.20 -16.54
N LEU A 592 -11.70 -2.25 -17.34
CA LEU A 592 -12.36 -3.52 -17.09
C LEU A 592 -11.30 -4.63 -17.09
N ASP A 593 -11.20 -5.35 -15.98
CA ASP A 593 -10.37 -6.53 -15.85
C ASP A 593 -11.26 -7.78 -15.75
N LEU A 594 -10.87 -8.85 -16.43
CA LEU A 594 -11.57 -10.13 -16.42
C LEU A 594 -10.61 -11.23 -15.92
N SER A 595 -11.14 -12.20 -15.19
CA SER A 595 -10.37 -13.36 -14.72
C SER A 595 -11.20 -14.64 -14.82
N GLY A 596 -10.52 -15.77 -14.97
CA GLY A 596 -11.18 -17.06 -15.02
C GLY A 596 -10.28 -18.19 -14.52
N GLU A 597 -10.88 -19.13 -13.82
CA GLU A 597 -10.24 -20.37 -13.38
C GLU A 597 -11.11 -21.56 -13.75
N TRP A 598 -10.48 -22.62 -14.25
CA TRP A 598 -11.15 -23.88 -14.54
C TRP A 598 -10.29 -25.05 -14.08
N ALA A 599 -10.71 -25.74 -13.01
CA ALA A 599 -10.07 -26.97 -12.54
C ALA A 599 -10.47 -28.13 -13.45
N LEU A 600 -9.47 -28.72 -14.10
CA LEU A 600 -9.64 -29.92 -14.92
C LEU A 600 -9.98 -31.12 -14.02
N ALA A 601 -10.74 -32.09 -14.57
CA ALA A 601 -10.93 -33.37 -13.91
C ALA A 601 -9.56 -34.05 -13.77
N SER A 602 -9.30 -34.66 -12.61
CA SER A 602 -8.10 -35.48 -12.44
C SER A 602 -8.11 -36.62 -13.45
N LEU A 603 -7.09 -36.68 -14.32
CA LEU A 603 -6.94 -37.72 -15.32
C LEU A 603 -6.55 -39.07 -14.67
N ALA A 604 -6.04 -39.02 -13.44
CA ALA A 604 -5.76 -40.18 -12.61
C ALA A 604 -5.85 -39.82 -11.12
N PRO A 605 -6.26 -40.74 -10.23
CA PRO A 605 -6.37 -40.46 -8.78
C PRO A 605 -5.06 -40.01 -8.12
N SER A 606 -3.92 -40.35 -8.74
CA SER A 606 -2.56 -39.99 -8.26
C SER A 606 -2.06 -38.64 -8.74
N LEU A 607 -2.71 -38.04 -9.74
CA LEU A 607 -2.29 -36.74 -10.28
C LEU A 607 -2.99 -35.61 -9.54
N ALA A 608 -2.23 -34.57 -9.23
CA ALA A 608 -2.77 -33.31 -8.68
C ALA A 608 -3.70 -32.66 -9.72
N PRO A 609 -4.84 -32.07 -9.29
CA PRO A 609 -5.73 -31.37 -10.22
C PRO A 609 -5.02 -30.15 -10.79
N VAL A 610 -5.06 -30.00 -12.11
CA VAL A 610 -4.58 -28.84 -12.83
C VAL A 610 -5.72 -27.84 -12.96
N THR A 611 -5.48 -26.58 -12.65
CA THR A 611 -6.42 -25.48 -12.86
C THR A 611 -5.87 -24.58 -13.96
N LEU A 612 -6.60 -24.44 -15.05
CA LEU A 612 -6.29 -23.43 -16.08
C LEU A 612 -6.71 -22.07 -15.58
N THR A 613 -5.88 -21.06 -15.87
CA THR A 613 -6.14 -19.66 -15.48
C THR A 613 -6.08 -18.75 -16.70
N ALA A 614 -6.90 -17.73 -16.72
CA ALA A 614 -6.89 -16.66 -17.70
C ALA A 614 -7.11 -15.32 -17.01
N ARG A 615 -6.38 -14.29 -17.43
CA ARG A 615 -6.57 -12.91 -16.96
C ARG A 615 -6.46 -11.95 -18.14
N ILE A 616 -7.39 -11.00 -18.20
CA ILE A 616 -7.37 -9.91 -19.17
C ILE A 616 -7.44 -8.61 -18.36
N GLU A 617 -6.40 -7.81 -18.43
CA GLU A 617 -6.36 -6.47 -17.86
C GLU A 617 -6.67 -5.44 -18.94
N ASN A 618 -7.36 -4.36 -18.57
CA ASN A 618 -7.80 -3.34 -19.49
C ASN A 618 -8.52 -3.95 -20.73
N ALA A 619 -9.51 -4.81 -20.51
CA ALA A 619 -10.22 -5.54 -21.57
C ALA A 619 -10.87 -4.61 -22.61
N LEU A 620 -11.22 -3.39 -22.22
CA LEU A 620 -11.77 -2.35 -23.10
C LEU A 620 -10.70 -1.68 -23.97
N ASN A 621 -9.42 -1.96 -23.73
CA ASN A 621 -8.28 -1.32 -24.38
C ASN A 621 -8.31 0.22 -24.28
N THR A 622 -8.69 0.72 -23.10
CA THR A 622 -8.75 2.16 -22.83
C THR A 622 -7.34 2.74 -22.85
N GLU A 623 -7.14 3.80 -23.59
CA GLU A 623 -5.90 4.60 -23.56
C GLU A 623 -6.01 5.62 -22.43
N TYR A 624 -5.02 5.70 -21.57
CA TYR A 624 -4.99 6.64 -20.45
C TYR A 624 -3.56 6.93 -19.97
N GLN A 625 -3.42 8.03 -19.25
CA GLN A 625 -2.17 8.42 -18.61
C GLN A 625 -2.38 8.43 -17.08
N PRO A 626 -1.68 7.61 -16.32
CA PRO A 626 -1.70 7.68 -14.85
C PRO A 626 -1.08 8.99 -14.32
N ALA A 627 0.00 9.44 -14.94
CA ALA A 627 0.63 10.75 -14.79
C ALA A 627 0.77 11.40 -16.16
N PHE A 628 0.82 12.75 -16.22
CA PHE A 628 0.97 13.48 -17.48
C PHE A 628 2.26 13.07 -18.20
N GLY A 629 2.16 12.80 -19.50
CA GLY A 629 3.25 12.32 -20.34
C GLY A 629 3.46 10.80 -20.30
N PHE A 630 3.07 10.11 -19.24
CA PHE A 630 3.29 8.68 -19.09
C PHE A 630 2.08 7.85 -19.55
N THR A 631 2.25 7.11 -20.62
CA THR A 631 1.22 6.19 -21.13
C THR A 631 1.12 4.93 -20.27
N ALA A 632 -0.06 4.34 -20.24
CA ALA A 632 -0.33 3.07 -19.56
C ALA A 632 -0.39 1.90 -20.56
N PRO A 633 -0.23 0.63 -20.08
CA PRO A 633 -0.34 -0.54 -20.95
C PRO A 633 -1.71 -0.62 -21.61
N SER A 634 -1.73 -1.03 -22.87
CA SER A 634 -2.93 -1.45 -23.59
C SER A 634 -3.46 -2.76 -22.99
N ARG A 635 -4.44 -3.39 -23.61
CA ARG A 635 -4.98 -4.68 -23.16
C ARG A 635 -3.88 -5.71 -22.95
N THR A 636 -3.81 -6.25 -21.73
CA THR A 636 -2.89 -7.34 -21.34
C THR A 636 -3.66 -8.63 -21.21
N VAL A 637 -3.18 -9.72 -21.80
CA VAL A 637 -3.80 -11.05 -21.74
C VAL A 637 -2.76 -12.04 -21.23
N LEU A 638 -3.12 -12.78 -20.17
CA LEU A 638 -2.28 -13.81 -19.56
C LEU A 638 -3.07 -15.12 -19.50
N PHE A 639 -2.42 -16.22 -19.86
CA PHE A 639 -2.93 -17.58 -19.70
C PHE A 639 -1.95 -18.40 -18.87
N GLY A 640 -2.46 -19.33 -18.10
CA GLY A 640 -1.59 -20.16 -17.28
C GLY A 640 -2.24 -21.43 -16.76
N ALA A 641 -1.44 -22.14 -15.97
CA ALA A 641 -1.84 -23.35 -15.30
C ALA A 641 -1.30 -23.39 -13.88
N LYS A 642 -2.16 -23.76 -12.95
CA LYS A 642 -1.86 -23.94 -11.53
C LYS A 642 -2.05 -25.39 -11.11
N VAL A 643 -1.12 -25.91 -10.32
CA VAL A 643 -1.15 -27.25 -9.74
C VAL A 643 -1.08 -27.15 -8.22
N ALA A 644 -1.99 -27.83 -7.53
CA ALA A 644 -1.92 -28.03 -6.07
C ALA A 644 -1.27 -29.38 -5.75
N ILE A 645 -0.31 -29.41 -4.80
CA ILE A 645 0.47 -30.59 -4.42
C ILE A 645 0.23 -30.89 -2.94
N GLY A 646 -0.13 -32.13 -2.61
CA GLY A 646 -0.34 -32.58 -1.23
C GLY A 646 -1.71 -32.24 -0.66
N GLY A 647 -2.02 -32.79 0.52
CA GLY A 647 -3.28 -32.52 1.24
C GLY A 647 -4.47 -33.30 0.70
N ARG A 648 -4.46 -34.63 0.87
CA ARG A 648 -5.71 -35.42 0.91
C ARG A 648 -6.17 -35.62 2.34
#